data_10b154454ef30b46d95fc407e5e53105
#
_entry.id   10b154454ef30b46d95fc407e5e53105
#
_cell.length_a   1.000
_cell.length_b   1.000
_cell.length_c   1.000
_cell.angle_alpha   90.00
_cell.angle_beta   90.00
_cell.angle_gamma   90.00
#
_symmetry.space_group_name_H-M   'P 1'
#
loop_
_entity.id
_entity.type
_entity.pdbx_description
1 polymer ?
#
loop_
_entity_poly.entity_id
_entity_poly.type
_entity_poly.pdbx_seq_one_letter_code
_entity_poly.pdbx_strand_id
1 'polypeptide(L)'
;MCGIIAIIRRPAQRETPDATRVRSLIDAIPETRPNDLQDISLLIDSLASLESETSGIPGTMAFLESPELLSELIEKCQRVDSSLNDLEISLDQTSFDLQNIEKTNACIIEVKDLIWSLRNDRVGLVDSVRELCQGKREAGLVETFTSIHEALSALDSLEVRGRDSAGLHLMIQDHALDLNDPKLLSEIEARSSDSDFKSGSVRLVEKNVSFVYKTASEIGQLGDNTHVLREAIMSDKLLYRALASDQVSAVVIGHTRWASIGIISEPNAHPLNSEQEIHDQMPYVVAAINGDVDNFADLKEMEDLIISPSVTSDSKVMPTLMAQHLNKSGDGSSSVAESFRRTAGSLEGSVAVVANAASDPENLHLALRGSGQGLYVGIAEDAFLVASEPYGFVERTQKYLRLDGESVHNEKPSSGPGEIVSLSRSKAGTVDGITRSTYSGELLPVENQEIETAGITSRDIDRRGYSHFLLKEISEAPDSFQKTLRGKIVESEEDLQVRLEESTFPDALKRKFASGGFKEIFIIGQGTAAVAGNSLAAFLNEEIDLRVESLPSTELSGFRLRPSMTDTFVIAISQSGTTTDTNRTVDLIRSRGGSVVSIVNRRDSELTKKSDGVLYTSDGRDIEMSVASTKAFYSQIAAGFLLGIAISEAANGPLEDPDTKEKRNLLLRGLKELPSLMREVLAEQGRISEIATELAPAKKYWAIVGNGLNIVAAKEIRIKLSELCYKSIAADFTEDKKHIDLSAEPMILVCAAGLDGSVAIDAAKEVAIYRAHKATPVVITDTPEVFSSALKVIEVPPTVKELAFILSTMAGHIFGYEAALSIDAQATPFREIRSAIESAVSNNPDMTGEVMLGNLKPQIQKASQTFFDGLRSGDYNGNLEASTATRILIMLKYSLGSIPLDSYQLDFGKVGTPATILEDLVASLTVGIEELTRTIDTIKHQAKTVTVGISR
;
A
#
# COMPACT_ATOMS: atom_id res chain seq x y z
N MET A 1 -7.83 4.04 -5.18
CA MET A 1 -6.90 5.07 -5.70
C MET A 1 -6.08 4.44 -6.81
N CYS A 2 -5.74 5.22 -7.83
CA CYS A 2 -4.94 4.76 -8.96
C CYS A 2 -3.45 5.03 -8.74
N GLY A 3 -2.58 4.44 -9.56
CA GLY A 3 -1.14 4.68 -9.53
C GLY A 3 -0.63 5.18 -10.87
N ILE A 4 -0.06 6.38 -10.91
CA ILE A 4 0.67 6.93 -12.06
C ILE A 4 2.15 6.63 -11.91
N ILE A 5 2.81 6.26 -12.99
CA ILE A 5 4.25 6.32 -13.19
C ILE A 5 4.57 6.98 -14.55
N ALA A 6 5.56 7.84 -14.60
CA ALA A 6 6.11 8.30 -15.86
C ALA A 6 7.62 8.54 -15.75
N ILE A 7 8.33 8.23 -16.82
CA ILE A 7 9.79 8.32 -16.84
C ILE A 7 10.22 9.08 -18.09
N ILE A 8 11.04 10.08 -17.87
CA ILE A 8 11.74 10.82 -18.92
C ILE A 8 13.23 10.85 -18.59
N ARG A 9 14.07 10.39 -19.53
CA ARG A 9 15.50 10.17 -19.33
C ARG A 9 16.32 10.86 -20.42
N ARG A 10 17.42 11.49 -20.04
CA ARG A 10 18.47 11.92 -20.94
C ARG A 10 19.55 10.83 -21.09
N PRO A 11 20.37 10.86 -22.15
CA PRO A 11 21.52 9.97 -22.25
C PRO A 11 22.45 10.13 -21.04
N ALA A 12 22.97 9.01 -20.55
CA ALA A 12 23.92 8.99 -19.45
C ALA A 12 25.18 9.84 -19.77
N GLN A 13 25.59 10.68 -18.82
CA GLN A 13 26.76 11.54 -18.99
C GLN A 13 28.03 10.99 -18.33
N ARG A 14 27.84 10.12 -17.31
CA ARG A 14 28.94 9.46 -16.60
C ARG A 14 29.48 8.30 -17.46
N GLU A 15 30.80 8.14 -17.50
CA GLU A 15 31.42 7.00 -18.18
C GLU A 15 31.08 5.69 -17.45
N THR A 16 30.95 4.62 -18.20
CA THR A 16 30.77 3.26 -17.67
C THR A 16 32.02 2.85 -16.90
N PRO A 17 31.91 2.50 -15.61
CA PRO A 17 33.08 2.06 -14.84
C PRO A 17 33.61 0.72 -15.37
N ASP A 18 34.93 0.61 -15.46
CA ASP A 18 35.57 -0.64 -15.90
C ASP A 18 35.48 -1.73 -14.81
N ALA A 19 35.58 -2.99 -15.24
CA ALA A 19 35.49 -4.15 -14.36
C ALA A 19 36.53 -4.14 -13.22
N THR A 20 37.73 -3.58 -13.46
CA THR A 20 38.80 -3.50 -12.46
C THR A 20 38.42 -2.54 -11.35
N ARG A 21 37.83 -1.40 -11.70
CA ARG A 21 37.34 -0.40 -10.76
C ARG A 21 36.23 -0.97 -9.89
N VAL A 22 35.21 -1.58 -10.50
CA VAL A 22 34.09 -2.19 -9.76
C VAL A 22 34.58 -3.28 -8.81
N ARG A 23 35.45 -4.19 -9.29
CA ARG A 23 36.04 -5.26 -8.47
C ARG A 23 36.84 -4.69 -7.29
N SER A 24 37.62 -3.64 -7.52
CA SER A 24 38.38 -3.02 -6.43
C SER A 24 37.48 -2.44 -5.33
N LEU A 25 36.29 -1.95 -5.67
CA LEU A 25 35.32 -1.47 -4.70
C LEU A 25 34.63 -2.62 -3.96
N ILE A 26 34.29 -3.74 -4.65
CA ILE A 26 33.76 -4.95 -4.01
C ILE A 26 34.77 -5.50 -3.00
N ASP A 27 36.05 -5.57 -3.38
CA ASP A 27 37.12 -6.08 -2.51
C ASP A 27 37.37 -5.18 -1.30
N ALA A 28 37.16 -3.87 -1.43
CA ALA A 28 37.32 -2.91 -0.34
C ALA A 28 36.27 -3.01 0.77
N ILE A 29 35.13 -3.69 0.55
CA ILE A 29 34.11 -3.86 1.58
C ILE A 29 34.63 -4.77 2.70
N PRO A 30 34.64 -4.34 3.99
CA PRO A 30 35.05 -5.17 5.12
C PRO A 30 34.17 -6.40 5.31
N GLU A 31 34.75 -7.56 5.55
CA GLU A 31 34.01 -8.81 5.81
C GLU A 31 33.98 -9.17 7.30
N THR A 32 34.80 -8.50 8.09
CA THR A 32 34.88 -8.75 9.54
C THR A 32 33.67 -8.15 10.24
N ARG A 33 33.18 -8.86 11.27
CA ARG A 33 32.09 -8.36 12.11
C ARG A 33 32.48 -7.00 12.70
N PRO A 34 31.65 -5.94 12.54
CA PRO A 34 31.89 -4.65 13.16
C PRO A 34 31.92 -4.77 14.68
N ASN A 35 32.89 -4.11 15.34
CA ASN A 35 33.01 -4.14 16.80
C ASN A 35 32.46 -2.86 17.44
N ASP A 36 32.46 -1.76 16.69
CA ASP A 36 32.02 -0.46 17.18
C ASP A 36 31.41 0.39 16.05
N LEU A 37 30.96 1.59 16.40
CA LEU A 37 30.36 2.55 15.45
C LEU A 37 31.32 2.97 14.34
N GLN A 38 32.64 2.97 14.59
CA GLN A 38 33.62 3.37 13.59
C GLN A 38 33.74 2.29 12.49
N ASP A 39 33.75 1.00 12.89
CA ASP A 39 33.74 -0.13 11.96
C ASP A 39 32.48 -0.11 11.09
N ILE A 40 31.31 0.19 11.68
CA ILE A 40 30.04 0.29 10.95
C ILE A 40 30.08 1.47 9.97
N SER A 41 30.62 2.62 10.38
CA SER A 41 30.75 3.79 9.50
C SER A 41 31.66 3.51 8.29
N LEU A 42 32.78 2.80 8.49
CA LEU A 42 33.67 2.40 7.40
C LEU A 42 32.97 1.45 6.42
N LEU A 43 32.14 0.55 6.96
CA LEU A 43 31.32 -0.35 6.14
C LEU A 43 30.29 0.43 5.30
N ILE A 44 29.61 1.41 5.91
CA ILE A 44 28.70 2.32 5.20
C ILE A 44 29.40 3.05 4.06
N ASP A 45 30.57 3.67 4.33
CA ASP A 45 31.31 4.43 3.33
C ASP A 45 31.73 3.54 2.14
N SER A 46 32.14 2.30 2.43
CA SER A 46 32.56 1.34 1.40
C SER A 46 31.40 0.90 0.52
N LEU A 47 30.27 0.55 1.13
CA LEU A 47 29.05 0.14 0.43
C LEU A 47 28.46 1.30 -0.38
N ALA A 48 28.40 2.51 0.21
CA ALA A 48 27.89 3.71 -0.46
C ALA A 48 28.75 4.10 -1.67
N SER A 49 30.08 3.93 -1.58
CA SER A 49 30.98 4.17 -2.70
C SER A 49 30.74 3.20 -3.86
N LEU A 50 30.51 1.93 -3.57
CA LEU A 50 30.17 0.94 -4.59
C LEU A 50 28.77 1.20 -5.17
N GLU A 51 27.79 1.49 -4.34
CA GLU A 51 26.42 1.81 -4.76
C GLU A 51 26.42 3.00 -5.73
N SER A 52 27.10 4.08 -5.38
CA SER A 52 27.21 5.27 -6.21
C SER A 52 27.89 5.00 -7.56
N GLU A 53 29.01 4.24 -7.56
CA GLU A 53 29.74 3.90 -8.80
C GLU A 53 28.93 3.01 -9.74
N THR A 54 28.13 2.08 -9.17
CA THR A 54 27.33 1.14 -9.92
C THR A 54 25.88 1.59 -10.14
N SER A 55 25.54 2.83 -9.78
CA SER A 55 24.20 3.40 -10.01
C SER A 55 23.98 3.77 -11.49
N GLY A 56 22.70 3.98 -11.85
CA GLY A 56 22.31 4.48 -13.18
C GLY A 56 22.62 3.53 -14.34
N ILE A 57 22.50 4.07 -15.53
CA ILE A 57 22.78 3.33 -16.78
C ILE A 57 24.26 2.89 -16.86
N PRO A 58 25.25 3.72 -16.46
CA PRO A 58 26.65 3.30 -16.52
C PRO A 58 26.95 2.06 -15.67
N GLY A 59 26.37 1.99 -14.46
CA GLY A 59 26.53 0.81 -13.61
C GLY A 59 25.86 -0.42 -14.18
N THR A 60 24.66 -0.27 -14.75
CA THR A 60 23.96 -1.36 -15.44
C THR A 60 24.78 -1.90 -16.61
N MET A 61 25.36 -1.02 -17.43
CA MET A 61 26.25 -1.38 -18.54
C MET A 61 27.48 -2.15 -18.06
N ALA A 62 28.14 -1.68 -16.98
CA ALA A 62 29.31 -2.36 -16.42
C ALA A 62 29.02 -3.82 -16.03
N PHE A 63 27.89 -4.10 -15.42
CA PHE A 63 27.48 -5.45 -15.05
C PHE A 63 27.02 -6.28 -16.27
N LEU A 64 26.40 -5.66 -17.28
CA LEU A 64 26.05 -6.36 -18.52
C LEU A 64 27.30 -6.75 -19.31
N GLU A 65 28.37 -5.94 -19.26
CA GLU A 65 29.66 -6.23 -19.90
C GLU A 65 30.46 -7.29 -19.13
N SER A 66 30.38 -7.31 -17.80
CA SER A 66 31.13 -8.19 -16.90
C SER A 66 30.20 -8.92 -15.91
N PRO A 67 29.43 -9.92 -16.36
CA PRO A 67 28.42 -10.60 -15.53
C PRO A 67 28.97 -11.31 -14.29
N GLU A 68 30.27 -11.70 -14.29
CA GLU A 68 30.92 -12.31 -13.13
C GLU A 68 30.95 -11.41 -11.89
N LEU A 69 30.99 -10.07 -12.09
CA LEU A 69 30.95 -9.10 -11.00
C LEU A 69 29.66 -9.16 -10.18
N LEU A 70 28.54 -9.57 -10.81
CA LEU A 70 27.28 -9.76 -10.09
C LEU A 70 27.38 -10.89 -9.06
N SER A 71 28.00 -12.00 -9.43
CA SER A 71 28.19 -13.13 -8.52
C SER A 71 29.12 -12.75 -7.36
N GLU A 72 30.23 -12.06 -7.67
CA GLU A 72 31.18 -11.54 -6.66
C GLU A 72 30.47 -10.58 -5.69
N LEU A 73 29.62 -9.70 -6.20
CA LEU A 73 28.83 -8.76 -5.40
C LEU A 73 27.83 -9.47 -4.48
N ILE A 74 27.07 -10.43 -5.03
CA ILE A 74 26.07 -11.18 -4.26
C ILE A 74 26.73 -11.92 -3.11
N GLU A 75 27.83 -12.65 -3.37
CA GLU A 75 28.57 -13.36 -2.33
C GLU A 75 29.12 -12.42 -1.24
N LYS A 76 29.63 -11.26 -1.65
CA LYS A 76 30.15 -10.24 -0.71
C LYS A 76 29.04 -9.71 0.18
N CYS A 77 27.90 -9.29 -0.40
CA CYS A 77 26.74 -8.81 0.34
C CYS A 77 26.20 -9.89 1.30
N GLN A 78 26.17 -11.16 0.92
CA GLN A 78 25.72 -12.25 1.79
C GLN A 78 26.61 -12.42 3.02
N ARG A 79 27.94 -12.34 2.84
CA ARG A 79 28.90 -12.45 3.97
C ARG A 79 28.73 -11.28 4.95
N VAL A 80 28.57 -10.08 4.41
CA VAL A 80 28.35 -8.88 5.25
C VAL A 80 27.02 -8.95 6.00
N ASP A 81 25.95 -9.36 5.35
CA ASP A 81 24.62 -9.51 5.95
C ASP A 81 24.65 -10.54 7.11
N SER A 82 25.32 -11.67 6.91
CA SER A 82 25.49 -12.69 7.95
C SER A 82 26.25 -12.12 9.17
N SER A 83 27.34 -11.39 8.93
CA SER A 83 28.16 -10.76 9.98
C SER A 83 27.36 -9.69 10.76
N LEU A 84 26.46 -8.96 10.06
CA LEU A 84 25.59 -7.97 10.67
C LEU A 84 24.49 -8.60 11.53
N ASN A 85 23.92 -9.72 11.07
CA ASN A 85 22.92 -10.48 11.85
C ASN A 85 23.53 -11.02 13.17
N ASP A 86 24.78 -11.49 13.13
CA ASP A 86 25.50 -11.89 14.36
C ASP A 86 25.70 -10.72 15.33
N LEU A 87 25.93 -9.51 14.80
CA LEU A 87 25.99 -8.30 15.61
C LEU A 87 24.63 -8.00 16.27
N GLU A 88 23.53 -8.03 15.50
CA GLU A 88 22.19 -7.78 16.03
C GLU A 88 21.79 -8.77 17.13
N ILE A 89 22.06 -10.07 16.93
CA ILE A 89 21.83 -11.09 17.97
C ILE A 89 22.60 -10.75 19.26
N SER A 90 23.83 -10.27 19.13
CA SER A 90 24.61 -9.88 20.32
C SER A 90 24.09 -8.62 20.99
N LEU A 91 23.53 -7.67 20.22
CA LEU A 91 22.87 -6.47 20.76
C LEU A 91 21.59 -6.81 21.53
N ASP A 92 20.87 -7.85 21.09
CA ASP A 92 19.67 -8.34 21.79
C ASP A 92 20.01 -9.06 23.11
N GLN A 93 21.22 -9.61 23.24
CA GLN A 93 21.66 -10.45 24.39
C GLN A 93 22.48 -9.71 25.46
N THR A 94 23.07 -8.56 25.12
CA THR A 94 24.02 -7.85 26.00
C THR A 94 23.47 -6.50 26.44
N SER A 95 23.74 -6.10 27.71
CA SER A 95 23.49 -4.72 28.16
C SER A 95 24.56 -3.79 27.61
N PHE A 96 24.24 -3.16 26.48
CA PHE A 96 25.08 -2.13 25.87
C PHE A 96 24.90 -0.77 26.54
N ASP A 97 25.88 0.14 26.36
CA ASP A 97 25.75 1.53 26.73
C ASP A 97 24.62 2.18 25.93
N LEU A 98 23.55 2.59 26.59
CA LEU A 98 22.33 3.14 26.03
C LEU A 98 22.58 4.36 25.13
N GLN A 99 23.57 5.18 25.39
CA GLN A 99 23.88 6.40 24.61
C GLN A 99 24.23 6.11 23.15
N ASN A 100 24.63 4.88 22.84
CA ASN A 100 25.06 4.48 21.51
C ASN A 100 24.05 3.56 20.78
N ILE A 101 23.08 2.96 21.47
CA ILE A 101 22.18 1.96 20.87
C ILE A 101 21.36 2.54 19.72
N GLU A 102 20.75 3.71 19.90
CA GLU A 102 19.94 4.34 18.85
C GLU A 102 20.77 4.73 17.61
N LYS A 103 22.00 5.20 17.84
CA LYS A 103 22.94 5.50 16.74
C LYS A 103 23.38 4.21 16.05
N THR A 104 23.70 3.18 16.81
CA THR A 104 24.08 1.86 16.28
C THR A 104 22.97 1.26 15.46
N ASN A 105 21.72 1.28 15.95
CA ASN A 105 20.56 0.82 15.20
C ASN A 105 20.37 1.60 13.88
N ALA A 106 20.51 2.93 13.91
CA ALA A 106 20.41 3.75 12.70
C ALA A 106 21.48 3.37 11.66
N CYS A 107 22.74 3.19 12.10
CA CYS A 107 23.82 2.78 11.19
C CYS A 107 23.63 1.33 10.67
N ILE A 108 23.12 0.41 11.49
CA ILE A 108 22.80 -0.96 11.04
C ILE A 108 21.72 -0.93 9.95
N ILE A 109 20.68 -0.08 10.11
CA ILE A 109 19.63 0.09 9.11
C ILE A 109 20.23 0.58 7.79
N GLU A 110 21.11 1.58 7.85
CA GLU A 110 21.77 2.15 6.67
C GLU A 110 22.63 1.10 5.94
N VAL A 111 23.40 0.28 6.67
CA VAL A 111 24.13 -0.84 6.07
C VAL A 111 23.19 -1.83 5.40
N LYS A 112 22.08 -2.21 6.05
CA LYS A 112 21.08 -3.13 5.47
C LYS A 112 20.42 -2.57 4.24
N ASP A 113 20.20 -1.27 4.18
CA ASP A 113 19.65 -0.60 3.00
C ASP A 113 20.62 -0.62 1.82
N LEU A 114 21.89 -0.32 2.08
CA LEU A 114 22.93 -0.37 1.05
C LEU A 114 23.13 -1.80 0.51
N ILE A 115 23.15 -2.79 1.42
CA ILE A 115 23.20 -4.21 1.01
C ILE A 115 21.99 -4.56 0.14
N TRP A 116 20.80 -4.11 0.53
CA TRP A 116 19.57 -4.37 -0.22
C TRP A 116 19.61 -3.73 -1.59
N SER A 117 19.97 -2.44 -1.67
CA SER A 117 20.11 -1.70 -2.93
C SER A 117 21.07 -2.40 -3.89
N LEU A 118 22.24 -2.84 -3.39
CA LEU A 118 23.24 -3.53 -4.20
C LEU A 118 22.78 -4.92 -4.64
N ARG A 119 22.27 -5.73 -3.71
CA ARG A 119 21.96 -7.14 -3.92
C ARG A 119 20.61 -7.37 -4.62
N ASN A 120 19.58 -6.59 -4.28
CA ASN A 120 18.22 -6.79 -4.78
C ASN A 120 17.93 -5.81 -5.92
N ASP A 121 18.06 -4.50 -5.67
CA ASP A 121 17.66 -3.51 -6.68
C ASP A 121 18.62 -3.52 -7.87
N ARG A 122 19.94 -3.49 -7.61
CA ARG A 122 20.94 -3.45 -8.67
C ARG A 122 21.01 -4.75 -9.46
N VAL A 123 21.08 -5.88 -8.77
CA VAL A 123 21.13 -7.20 -9.42
C VAL A 123 19.82 -7.49 -10.17
N GLY A 124 18.68 -7.22 -9.52
CA GLY A 124 17.36 -7.40 -10.13
C GLY A 124 17.16 -6.55 -11.38
N LEU A 125 17.59 -5.28 -11.35
CA LEU A 125 17.59 -4.40 -12.53
C LEU A 125 18.43 -4.99 -13.68
N VAL A 126 19.70 -5.37 -13.40
CA VAL A 126 20.61 -5.89 -14.43
C VAL A 126 20.06 -7.18 -15.05
N ASP A 127 19.55 -8.10 -14.25
CA ASP A 127 18.98 -9.36 -14.74
C ASP A 127 17.73 -9.11 -15.58
N SER A 128 16.83 -8.23 -15.13
CA SER A 128 15.63 -7.85 -15.87
C SER A 128 15.94 -7.14 -17.18
N VAL A 129 16.89 -6.20 -17.18
CA VAL A 129 17.30 -5.49 -18.41
C VAL A 129 18.00 -6.46 -19.37
N ARG A 130 18.83 -7.37 -18.86
CA ARG A 130 19.46 -8.43 -19.68
C ARG A 130 18.43 -9.29 -20.40
N GLU A 131 17.38 -9.69 -19.68
CA GLU A 131 16.26 -10.47 -20.24
C GLU A 131 15.50 -9.65 -21.29
N LEU A 132 15.07 -8.43 -20.96
CA LEU A 132 14.36 -7.52 -21.87
C LEU A 132 15.17 -7.18 -23.11
N CYS A 133 16.46 -6.94 -22.98
CA CYS A 133 17.35 -6.71 -24.13
C CYS A 133 17.65 -7.97 -24.97
N GLN A 134 17.22 -9.15 -24.53
CA GLN A 134 17.53 -10.44 -25.19
C GLN A 134 19.04 -10.63 -25.45
N GLY A 135 19.85 -10.16 -24.51
CA GLY A 135 21.32 -10.22 -24.56
C GLY A 135 21.99 -9.16 -25.43
N LYS A 136 21.27 -8.25 -26.06
CA LYS A 136 21.82 -7.10 -26.80
C LYS A 136 22.30 -6.01 -25.82
N ARG A 137 23.21 -5.13 -26.28
CA ARG A 137 23.90 -4.16 -25.42
C ARG A 137 24.02 -2.74 -26.01
N GLU A 138 23.25 -2.45 -27.04
CA GLU A 138 23.21 -1.10 -27.64
C GLU A 138 22.73 -0.10 -26.56
N ALA A 139 23.39 1.03 -26.40
CA ALA A 139 23.18 1.97 -25.32
C ALA A 139 21.71 2.47 -25.27
N GLY A 140 21.16 2.93 -26.38
CA GLY A 140 19.78 3.40 -26.44
C GLY A 140 18.75 2.29 -26.13
N LEU A 141 19.03 1.04 -26.54
CA LEU A 141 18.22 -0.13 -26.20
C LEU A 141 18.21 -0.38 -24.68
N VAL A 142 19.40 -0.39 -24.06
CA VAL A 142 19.56 -0.61 -22.62
C VAL A 142 18.88 0.50 -21.82
N GLU A 143 19.08 1.77 -22.20
CA GLU A 143 18.42 2.93 -21.58
C GLU A 143 16.90 2.82 -21.63
N THR A 144 16.34 2.46 -22.79
CA THR A 144 14.90 2.32 -22.99
C THR A 144 14.34 1.16 -22.17
N PHE A 145 14.96 -0.02 -22.21
CA PHE A 145 14.48 -1.16 -21.42
C PHE A 145 14.72 -0.98 -19.91
N THR A 146 15.70 -0.19 -19.50
CA THR A 146 15.83 0.24 -18.11
C THR A 146 14.61 1.06 -17.69
N SER A 147 14.20 2.04 -18.48
CA SER A 147 12.99 2.84 -18.18
C SER A 147 11.71 2.01 -18.22
N ILE A 148 11.60 1.02 -19.10
CA ILE A 148 10.46 0.08 -19.13
C ILE A 148 10.44 -0.78 -17.86
N HIS A 149 11.59 -1.32 -17.44
CA HIS A 149 11.68 -2.12 -16.23
C HIS A 149 11.33 -1.30 -14.99
N GLU A 150 11.90 -0.09 -14.86
CA GLU A 150 11.58 0.83 -13.77
C GLU A 150 10.08 1.17 -13.70
N ALA A 151 9.45 1.36 -14.86
CA ALA A 151 8.02 1.59 -14.91
C ALA A 151 7.20 0.36 -14.50
N LEU A 152 7.59 -0.85 -14.92
CA LEU A 152 6.92 -2.09 -14.52
C LEU A 152 7.10 -2.38 -13.03
N SER A 153 8.30 -2.19 -12.46
CA SER A 153 8.56 -2.33 -11.03
C SER A 153 7.75 -1.33 -10.21
N ALA A 154 7.67 -0.06 -10.68
CA ALA A 154 6.84 0.94 -10.06
C ALA A 154 5.34 0.61 -10.11
N LEU A 155 4.85 0.09 -11.25
CA LEU A 155 3.46 -0.37 -11.38
C LEU A 155 3.16 -1.50 -10.40
N ASP A 156 4.05 -2.48 -10.24
CA ASP A 156 3.90 -3.57 -9.27
C ASP A 156 3.77 -3.01 -7.83
N SER A 157 4.65 -2.10 -7.45
CA SER A 157 4.61 -1.44 -6.14
C SER A 157 3.34 -0.59 -5.93
N LEU A 158 2.78 -0.01 -7.00
CA LEU A 158 1.58 0.82 -6.96
C LEU A 158 0.27 0.00 -7.08
N GLU A 159 0.31 -1.29 -7.41
CA GLU A 159 -0.88 -2.15 -7.51
C GLU A 159 -1.65 -2.28 -6.18
N VAL A 160 -1.02 -2.03 -5.04
CA VAL A 160 -1.71 -1.89 -3.74
C VAL A 160 -2.76 -0.78 -3.75
N ARG A 161 -2.68 0.17 -4.68
CA ARG A 161 -3.62 1.29 -4.84
C ARG A 161 -4.75 1.00 -5.82
N GLY A 162 -4.53 0.15 -6.81
CA GLY A 162 -5.55 -0.23 -7.80
C GLY A 162 -4.98 -1.23 -8.80
N ARG A 163 -5.72 -2.28 -9.08
CA ARG A 163 -5.29 -3.41 -9.92
C ARG A 163 -6.37 -3.96 -10.84
N ASP A 164 -7.43 -3.16 -11.09
CA ASP A 164 -8.50 -3.57 -12.01
C ASP A 164 -8.04 -3.60 -13.46
N SER A 165 -7.11 -2.71 -13.78
CA SER A 165 -6.41 -2.70 -15.06
C SER A 165 -5.09 -1.97 -14.93
N ALA A 166 -4.17 -2.27 -15.82
CA ALA A 166 -2.89 -1.56 -15.95
C ALA A 166 -2.54 -1.32 -17.41
N GLY A 167 -1.68 -0.34 -17.64
CA GLY A 167 -1.15 -0.11 -18.98
C GLY A 167 0.15 0.67 -18.97
N LEU A 168 0.90 0.48 -20.03
CA LEU A 168 2.19 1.12 -20.28
C LEU A 168 2.19 1.67 -21.71
N HIS A 169 2.56 2.94 -21.87
CA HIS A 169 2.73 3.62 -23.15
C HIS A 169 4.18 4.04 -23.34
N LEU A 170 4.68 3.88 -24.56
CA LEU A 170 6.01 4.28 -24.98
C LEU A 170 5.90 5.26 -26.13
N MET A 171 6.43 6.49 -25.97
CA MET A 171 6.66 7.42 -27.08
C MET A 171 8.13 7.34 -27.46
N ILE A 172 8.42 6.68 -28.59
CA ILE A 172 9.78 6.38 -29.04
C ILE A 172 10.22 7.39 -30.06
N GLN A 173 11.37 8.01 -29.84
CA GLN A 173 12.04 8.97 -30.74
C GLN A 173 13.29 8.33 -31.34
N ASP A 174 13.74 8.83 -32.47
CA ASP A 174 14.96 8.39 -33.18
C ASP A 174 15.00 6.89 -33.42
N HIS A 175 13.83 6.30 -33.70
CA HIS A 175 13.62 4.87 -33.89
C HIS A 175 14.30 4.32 -35.16
N ALA A 176 14.67 3.04 -35.16
CA ALA A 176 15.35 2.36 -36.26
C ALA A 176 14.42 1.80 -37.38
N LEU A 177 13.12 2.13 -37.34
CA LEU A 177 12.18 1.61 -38.34
C LEU A 177 12.42 2.23 -39.71
N ASP A 178 12.57 1.38 -40.75
CA ASP A 178 12.64 1.82 -42.14
C ASP A 178 11.23 2.05 -42.70
N LEU A 179 10.75 3.30 -42.63
CA LEU A 179 9.44 3.69 -43.09
C LEU A 179 9.28 3.60 -44.62
N ASN A 180 10.28 3.15 -45.40
CA ASN A 180 10.18 2.83 -46.81
C ASN A 180 9.88 1.35 -47.07
N ASP A 181 9.93 0.48 -46.05
CA ASP A 181 9.57 -0.94 -46.17
C ASP A 181 8.02 -1.11 -46.20
N PRO A 182 7.44 -1.54 -47.33
CA PRO A 182 5.98 -1.68 -47.46
C PRO A 182 5.41 -2.75 -46.50
N LYS A 183 6.21 -3.77 -46.13
CA LYS A 183 5.75 -4.81 -45.23
C LYS A 183 5.65 -4.28 -43.81
N LEU A 184 6.63 -3.47 -43.43
CA LEU A 184 6.63 -2.81 -42.12
C LEU A 184 5.45 -1.82 -42.00
N LEU A 185 5.22 -1.01 -43.06
CA LEU A 185 4.09 -0.08 -43.08
C LEU A 185 2.77 -0.82 -42.94
N SER A 186 2.59 -1.93 -43.68
CA SER A 186 1.38 -2.76 -43.56
C SER A 186 1.19 -3.39 -42.19
N GLU A 187 2.29 -3.79 -41.49
CA GLU A 187 2.24 -4.29 -40.13
C GLU A 187 1.82 -3.19 -39.14
N ILE A 188 2.36 -1.98 -39.30
CA ILE A 188 1.99 -0.82 -38.48
C ILE A 188 0.52 -0.42 -38.75
N GLU A 189 0.11 -0.36 -40.00
CA GLU A 189 -1.25 -0.01 -40.39
C GLU A 189 -2.28 -0.99 -39.80
N ALA A 190 -1.99 -2.28 -39.83
CA ALA A 190 -2.84 -3.30 -39.20
C ALA A 190 -3.03 -3.06 -37.68
N ARG A 191 -1.97 -2.61 -36.99
CA ARG A 191 -1.98 -2.29 -35.56
C ARG A 191 -2.49 -0.87 -35.26
N SER A 192 -2.62 -0.02 -36.25
CA SER A 192 -3.12 1.37 -36.15
C SER A 192 -4.61 1.47 -36.42
N SER A 193 -5.23 0.44 -36.96
CA SER A 193 -6.66 0.43 -37.35
C SER A 193 -7.62 0.39 -36.15
N ASP A 194 -7.15 0.05 -34.96
CA ASP A 194 -7.96 -0.01 -33.75
C ASP A 194 -8.10 1.37 -33.09
N SER A 195 -9.30 1.96 -33.19
CA SER A 195 -9.64 3.25 -32.59
C SER A 195 -9.71 3.21 -31.05
N ASP A 196 -9.81 2.02 -30.44
CA ASP A 196 -9.99 1.85 -29.00
C ASP A 196 -8.68 1.85 -28.22
N PHE A 197 -7.54 1.95 -28.90
CA PHE A 197 -6.21 2.03 -28.28
C PHE A 197 -5.96 0.89 -27.28
N LYS A 198 -6.22 -0.34 -27.73
CA LYS A 198 -6.02 -1.58 -26.97
C LYS A 198 -4.55 -2.00 -26.90
N SER A 199 -4.28 -3.05 -26.13
CA SER A 199 -2.94 -3.65 -26.02
C SER A 199 -2.37 -4.02 -27.39
N GLY A 200 -1.12 -3.67 -27.60
CA GLY A 200 -0.44 -3.89 -28.89
C GLY A 200 -0.74 -2.86 -29.99
N SER A 201 -1.56 -1.85 -29.75
CA SER A 201 -1.77 -0.75 -30.71
C SER A 201 -0.47 0.03 -30.94
N VAL A 202 -0.26 0.45 -32.20
CA VAL A 202 0.88 1.27 -32.62
C VAL A 202 0.40 2.47 -33.40
N ARG A 203 1.06 3.62 -33.23
CA ARG A 203 0.80 4.82 -34.01
C ARG A 203 2.11 5.44 -34.50
N LEU A 204 2.14 5.76 -35.80
CA LEU A 204 3.16 6.65 -36.33
C LEU A 204 2.66 8.08 -36.19
N VAL A 205 3.37 8.88 -35.44
CA VAL A 205 2.97 10.23 -35.08
C VAL A 205 4.14 11.18 -35.30
N GLU A 206 4.05 12.01 -36.34
CA GLU A 206 5.14 12.86 -36.79
C GLU A 206 6.42 12.03 -37.12
N LYS A 207 7.48 12.17 -36.32
CA LYS A 207 8.73 11.42 -36.44
C LYS A 207 8.89 10.34 -35.39
N ASN A 208 7.87 10.14 -34.58
CA ASN A 208 7.89 9.25 -33.45
C ASN A 208 6.99 8.03 -33.67
N VAL A 209 7.21 6.98 -32.91
CA VAL A 209 6.33 5.83 -32.89
C VAL A 209 5.82 5.58 -31.46
N SER A 210 4.51 5.45 -31.33
CA SER A 210 3.81 5.20 -30.08
C SER A 210 3.45 3.72 -29.99
N PHE A 211 3.78 3.07 -28.88
CA PHE A 211 3.34 1.72 -28.52
C PHE A 211 2.53 1.78 -27.24
N VAL A 212 1.53 0.94 -27.13
CA VAL A 212 0.78 0.76 -25.87
C VAL A 212 0.56 -0.71 -25.58
N TYR A 213 0.71 -1.05 -24.31
CA TYR A 213 0.41 -2.37 -23.75
C TYR A 213 -0.56 -2.19 -22.60
N LYS A 214 -1.65 -2.96 -22.61
CA LYS A 214 -2.73 -2.84 -21.61
C LYS A 214 -3.20 -4.20 -21.18
N THR A 215 -3.72 -4.26 -19.97
CA THR A 215 -4.41 -5.40 -19.42
C THR A 215 -5.57 -4.92 -18.55
N ALA A 216 -6.66 -5.66 -18.58
CA ALA A 216 -7.85 -5.39 -17.79
C ALA A 216 -8.35 -6.72 -17.21
N SER A 217 -7.46 -7.42 -16.53
CA SER A 217 -7.83 -8.63 -15.78
C SER A 217 -8.44 -8.22 -14.45
N GLU A 218 -9.64 -8.74 -14.18
CA GLU A 218 -10.31 -8.52 -12.91
C GLU A 218 -9.46 -9.01 -11.77
N ILE A 219 -9.29 -8.16 -10.77
CA ILE A 219 -8.66 -8.36 -9.47
C ILE A 219 -7.90 -9.69 -9.34
N GLY A 220 -6.72 -9.74 -9.94
CA GLY A 220 -5.75 -10.82 -9.78
C GLY A 220 -4.94 -10.69 -8.49
N GLN A 221 -3.92 -11.50 -8.34
CA GLN A 221 -2.89 -11.32 -7.32
C GLN A 221 -2.03 -10.10 -7.67
N LEU A 222 -1.37 -9.51 -6.67
CA LEU A 222 -0.39 -8.46 -6.91
C LEU A 222 0.73 -8.99 -7.81
N GLY A 223 1.04 -8.26 -8.88
CA GLY A 223 2.03 -8.63 -9.89
C GLY A 223 1.45 -9.25 -11.16
N ASP A 224 0.19 -9.70 -11.18
CA ASP A 224 -0.41 -10.33 -12.36
C ASP A 224 -0.45 -9.38 -13.56
N ASN A 225 -0.86 -8.12 -13.36
CA ASN A 225 -0.93 -7.14 -14.44
C ASN A 225 0.44 -6.82 -15.02
N THR A 226 1.43 -6.61 -14.17
CA THR A 226 2.81 -6.31 -14.62
C THR A 226 3.45 -7.47 -15.33
N HIS A 227 3.14 -8.70 -14.92
CA HIS A 227 3.57 -9.91 -15.63
C HIS A 227 3.01 -9.98 -17.07
N VAL A 228 1.70 -9.75 -17.24
CA VAL A 228 1.04 -9.73 -18.57
C VAL A 228 1.64 -8.63 -19.45
N LEU A 229 1.85 -7.43 -18.91
CA LEU A 229 2.46 -6.34 -19.66
C LEU A 229 3.89 -6.67 -20.09
N ARG A 230 4.69 -7.30 -19.21
CA ARG A 230 6.05 -7.72 -19.49
C ARG A 230 6.10 -8.77 -20.62
N GLU A 231 5.24 -9.78 -20.57
CA GLU A 231 5.14 -10.80 -21.63
C GLU A 231 4.75 -10.19 -22.99
N ALA A 232 3.80 -9.27 -22.99
CA ALA A 232 3.38 -8.56 -24.20
C ALA A 232 4.53 -7.75 -24.81
N ILE A 233 5.31 -7.03 -23.99
CA ILE A 233 6.49 -6.27 -24.40
C ILE A 233 7.58 -7.21 -24.95
N MET A 234 7.89 -8.28 -24.25
CA MET A 234 8.95 -9.24 -24.64
C MET A 234 8.63 -9.97 -25.94
N SER A 235 7.36 -10.17 -26.27
CA SER A 235 6.92 -10.85 -27.49
C SER A 235 6.82 -9.92 -28.71
N ASP A 236 6.88 -8.59 -28.52
CA ASP A 236 6.66 -7.61 -29.58
C ASP A 236 7.90 -7.35 -30.45
N LYS A 237 8.00 -8.08 -31.57
CA LYS A 237 9.12 -7.96 -32.52
C LYS A 237 9.22 -6.58 -33.17
N LEU A 238 8.10 -5.87 -33.35
CA LEU A 238 8.11 -4.53 -33.91
C LEU A 238 8.77 -3.53 -32.96
N LEU A 239 8.50 -3.66 -31.66
CA LEU A 239 9.16 -2.86 -30.64
C LEU A 239 10.69 -3.06 -30.69
N TYR A 240 11.18 -4.31 -30.73
CA TYR A 240 12.62 -4.58 -30.82
C TYR A 240 13.26 -4.02 -32.08
N ARG A 241 12.52 -3.97 -33.21
CA ARG A 241 12.97 -3.31 -34.44
C ARG A 241 13.03 -1.81 -34.27
N ALA A 242 12.04 -1.20 -33.63
CA ALA A 242 12.03 0.23 -33.35
C ALA A 242 13.21 0.68 -32.47
N LEU A 243 13.58 -0.15 -31.49
CA LEU A 243 14.63 0.14 -30.52
C LEU A 243 16.06 -0.21 -31.01
N ALA A 244 16.24 -0.73 -32.20
CA ALA A 244 17.54 -1.16 -32.72
C ALA A 244 18.42 0.02 -33.23
N SER A 245 18.56 1.08 -32.43
CA SER A 245 19.35 2.28 -32.70
C SER A 245 20.04 2.75 -31.43
N ASP A 246 21.28 3.18 -31.53
CA ASP A 246 22.03 3.79 -30.41
C ASP A 246 21.48 5.17 -29.99
N GLN A 247 20.73 5.81 -30.85
CA GLN A 247 20.16 7.14 -30.62
C GLN A 247 18.73 7.10 -30.07
N VAL A 248 18.15 5.90 -30.03
CA VAL A 248 16.76 5.74 -29.61
C VAL A 248 16.54 6.22 -28.17
N SER A 249 15.40 6.83 -27.98
CA SER A 249 14.96 7.22 -26.64
C SER A 249 13.45 7.10 -26.50
N ALA A 250 12.97 6.98 -25.30
CA ALA A 250 11.54 6.85 -25.04
C ALA A 250 11.09 7.66 -23.82
N VAL A 251 9.89 8.24 -23.92
CA VAL A 251 9.10 8.65 -22.77
C VAL A 251 8.15 7.51 -22.43
N VAL A 252 8.16 7.10 -21.17
CA VAL A 252 7.33 5.99 -20.66
C VAL A 252 6.25 6.55 -19.75
N ILE A 253 4.98 6.20 -19.98
CA ILE A 253 3.86 6.53 -19.08
C ILE A 253 3.13 5.24 -18.73
N GLY A 254 3.04 4.92 -17.46
CA GLY A 254 2.33 3.75 -16.95
C GLY A 254 1.25 4.14 -15.94
N HIS A 255 0.29 3.25 -15.75
CA HIS A 255 -0.81 3.47 -14.83
C HIS A 255 -1.41 2.16 -14.33
N THR A 256 -1.73 2.11 -13.02
CA THR A 256 -2.62 1.11 -12.44
C THR A 256 -3.94 1.76 -12.07
N ARG A 257 -5.05 1.14 -12.45
CA ARG A 257 -6.37 1.73 -12.29
C ARG A 257 -7.18 1.01 -11.22
N TRP A 258 -7.85 1.82 -10.40
CA TRP A 258 -9.03 1.46 -9.65
C TRP A 258 -10.23 2.12 -10.35
N ALA A 259 -11.09 1.33 -10.93
CA ALA A 259 -12.20 1.83 -11.73
C ALA A 259 -13.31 2.40 -10.85
N SER A 260 -13.33 3.73 -10.67
CA SER A 260 -14.43 4.46 -10.02
C SER A 260 -15.53 4.81 -11.00
N ILE A 261 -15.18 5.18 -12.24
CA ILE A 261 -16.07 5.54 -13.33
C ILE A 261 -15.67 4.75 -14.58
N GLY A 262 -16.66 4.18 -15.27
CA GLY A 262 -16.46 3.38 -16.46
C GLY A 262 -16.21 1.89 -16.20
N ILE A 263 -16.31 1.09 -17.24
CA ILE A 263 -16.14 -0.38 -17.18
C ILE A 263 -14.67 -0.77 -17.10
N ILE A 264 -14.38 -1.94 -16.53
CA ILE A 264 -13.06 -2.55 -16.54
C ILE A 264 -12.85 -3.21 -17.89
N SER A 265 -12.03 -2.59 -18.73
CA SER A 265 -11.70 -3.07 -20.08
C SER A 265 -10.43 -2.40 -20.60
N GLU A 266 -9.75 -2.99 -21.58
CA GLU A 266 -8.54 -2.40 -22.16
C GLU A 266 -8.77 -0.98 -22.76
N PRO A 267 -9.87 -0.67 -23.46
CA PRO A 267 -10.14 0.69 -23.93
C PRO A 267 -10.19 1.73 -22.79
N ASN A 268 -10.60 1.30 -21.59
CA ASN A 268 -10.70 2.16 -20.41
C ASN A 268 -9.45 2.11 -19.51
N ALA A 269 -8.51 1.19 -19.74
CA ALA A 269 -7.23 1.18 -19.07
C ALA A 269 -6.37 2.36 -19.54
N HIS A 270 -5.76 3.07 -18.57
CA HIS A 270 -4.82 4.14 -18.89
C HIS A 270 -3.43 3.54 -19.26
N PRO A 271 -2.61 4.30 -19.98
CA PRO A 271 -2.81 5.65 -20.56
C PRO A 271 -3.81 5.69 -21.69
N LEU A 272 -4.45 6.87 -21.87
CA LEU A 272 -5.42 7.17 -22.92
C LEU A 272 -4.83 8.16 -23.92
N ASN A 273 -5.17 7.99 -25.21
CA ASN A 273 -4.70 8.90 -26.26
C ASN A 273 -5.79 9.93 -26.64
N SER A 274 -5.44 10.88 -27.53
CA SER A 274 -6.32 11.95 -27.98
C SER A 274 -7.24 11.56 -29.15
N GLU A 275 -7.11 10.35 -29.74
CA GLU A 275 -7.89 9.92 -30.89
C GLU A 275 -9.39 9.91 -30.60
N GLN A 276 -10.17 10.35 -31.60
CA GLN A 276 -11.63 10.39 -31.60
C GLN A 276 -12.18 9.43 -32.68
N GLU A 277 -13.46 9.14 -32.65
CA GLU A 277 -14.13 8.27 -33.67
C GLU A 277 -13.99 8.77 -35.11
N ILE A 278 -13.89 10.08 -35.27
CA ILE A 278 -13.71 10.69 -36.57
C ILE A 278 -12.22 11.01 -36.73
N HIS A 279 -11.60 10.45 -37.76
CA HIS A 279 -10.18 10.64 -38.08
C HIS A 279 -9.93 12.05 -38.65
N ASP A 280 -9.93 13.05 -37.81
CA ASP A 280 -9.35 14.34 -38.15
C ASP A 280 -7.85 14.33 -37.78
N GLN A 281 -7.04 15.08 -38.53
CA GLN A 281 -5.59 15.24 -38.28
C GLN A 281 -5.36 16.07 -36.98
N MET A 282 -5.77 15.52 -35.83
CA MET A 282 -5.57 16.18 -34.56
C MET A 282 -4.18 15.85 -33.99
N PRO A 283 -3.55 16.77 -33.27
CA PRO A 283 -2.33 16.48 -32.53
C PRO A 283 -2.45 15.25 -31.64
N TYR A 284 -1.42 14.43 -31.61
CA TYR A 284 -1.42 13.21 -30.81
C TYR A 284 -0.90 13.49 -29.40
N VAL A 285 -1.73 13.21 -28.43
CA VAL A 285 -1.47 13.38 -27.00
C VAL A 285 -1.79 12.08 -26.28
N VAL A 286 -1.00 11.73 -25.30
CA VAL A 286 -1.26 10.61 -24.37
C VAL A 286 -1.23 11.13 -22.94
N ALA A 287 -2.20 10.69 -22.14
CA ALA A 287 -2.31 11.09 -20.74
C ALA A 287 -2.75 9.94 -19.82
N ALA A 288 -2.35 10.04 -18.55
CA ALA A 288 -2.88 9.24 -17.47
C ALA A 288 -3.35 10.17 -16.34
N ILE A 289 -4.44 9.79 -15.67
CA ILE A 289 -5.10 10.59 -14.63
C ILE A 289 -5.42 9.70 -13.44
N ASN A 290 -5.12 10.20 -12.23
CA ASN A 290 -5.70 9.72 -10.98
C ASN A 290 -6.77 10.71 -10.51
N GLY A 291 -7.83 10.19 -9.93
CA GLY A 291 -8.99 10.97 -9.50
C GLY A 291 -10.10 10.98 -10.54
N ASP A 292 -11.20 11.66 -10.23
CA ASP A 292 -12.38 11.76 -11.07
C ASP A 292 -12.44 13.17 -11.68
N VAL A 293 -12.81 13.27 -12.94
CA VAL A 293 -13.11 14.54 -13.63
C VAL A 293 -14.60 14.81 -13.46
N ASP A 294 -14.95 15.60 -12.43
CA ASP A 294 -16.35 15.79 -12.02
C ASP A 294 -17.23 16.42 -13.11
N ASN A 295 -16.65 17.28 -13.95
CA ASN A 295 -17.34 17.97 -15.05
C ASN A 295 -17.12 17.33 -16.42
N PHE A 296 -16.73 16.03 -16.52
CA PHE A 296 -16.38 15.40 -17.81
C PHE A 296 -17.54 15.40 -18.83
N ALA A 297 -18.78 15.22 -18.36
CA ALA A 297 -19.96 15.22 -19.22
C ALA A 297 -20.21 16.60 -19.85
N ASP A 298 -20.08 17.67 -19.06
CA ASP A 298 -20.23 19.06 -19.50
C ASP A 298 -19.12 19.44 -20.49
N LEU A 299 -17.86 19.04 -20.20
CA LEU A 299 -16.73 19.27 -21.12
C LEU A 299 -16.92 18.54 -22.44
N LYS A 300 -17.42 17.28 -22.42
CA LYS A 300 -17.69 16.51 -23.59
C LYS A 300 -18.74 17.20 -24.49
N GLU A 301 -19.81 17.76 -23.91
CA GLU A 301 -20.86 18.44 -24.62
C GLU A 301 -20.43 19.84 -25.10
N MET A 302 -19.83 20.66 -24.23
CA MET A 302 -19.45 22.04 -24.54
C MET A 302 -18.36 22.16 -25.62
N GLU A 303 -17.43 21.19 -25.63
CA GLU A 303 -16.29 21.18 -26.56
C GLU A 303 -16.49 20.22 -27.74
N ASP A 304 -17.70 19.67 -27.93
CA ASP A 304 -18.07 18.74 -29.00
C ASP A 304 -17.10 17.55 -29.16
N LEU A 305 -16.71 16.91 -28.02
CA LEU A 305 -15.77 15.79 -28.05
C LEU A 305 -16.44 14.48 -28.50
N ILE A 306 -15.92 13.88 -29.57
CA ILE A 306 -16.46 12.63 -30.15
C ILE A 306 -15.69 11.43 -29.65
N ILE A 307 -16.00 10.98 -28.44
CA ILE A 307 -15.34 9.85 -27.77
C ILE A 307 -16.08 8.56 -28.14
N SER A 308 -15.30 7.49 -28.48
CA SER A 308 -15.84 6.15 -28.77
C SER A 308 -16.73 5.64 -27.63
N PRO A 309 -17.88 5.01 -27.92
CA PRO A 309 -18.77 4.43 -26.90
C PRO A 309 -18.10 3.32 -26.05
N SER A 310 -17.06 2.68 -26.57
CA SER A 310 -16.25 1.69 -25.82
C SER A 310 -15.44 2.32 -24.69
N VAL A 311 -15.11 3.63 -24.78
CA VAL A 311 -14.35 4.39 -23.79
C VAL A 311 -15.32 5.15 -22.89
N THR A 312 -15.60 4.59 -21.74
CA THR A 312 -16.54 5.13 -20.74
C THR A 312 -15.84 5.85 -19.58
N SER A 313 -14.50 5.89 -19.59
CA SER A 313 -13.70 6.62 -18.59
C SER A 313 -13.84 8.13 -18.78
N ASP A 314 -14.13 8.85 -17.70
CA ASP A 314 -14.14 10.31 -17.61
C ASP A 314 -12.80 10.95 -18.01
N SER A 315 -11.70 10.26 -17.73
CA SER A 315 -10.34 10.72 -17.99
C SER A 315 -10.01 10.92 -19.48
N LYS A 316 -10.79 10.33 -20.40
CA LYS A 316 -10.58 10.47 -21.85
C LYS A 316 -10.72 11.92 -22.32
N VAL A 317 -11.47 12.75 -21.61
CA VAL A 317 -11.63 14.18 -21.97
C VAL A 317 -10.29 14.92 -21.94
N MET A 318 -9.34 14.53 -21.07
CA MET A 318 -8.06 15.23 -20.91
C MET A 318 -7.20 15.21 -22.19
N PRO A 319 -6.77 14.05 -22.73
CA PRO A 319 -5.94 14.03 -23.92
C PRO A 319 -6.71 14.56 -25.14
N THR A 320 -8.03 14.32 -25.24
CA THR A 320 -8.86 14.77 -26.36
C THR A 320 -8.99 16.29 -26.39
N LEU A 321 -9.29 16.93 -25.25
CA LEU A 321 -9.40 18.38 -25.14
C LEU A 321 -8.04 19.07 -25.30
N MET A 322 -6.96 18.47 -24.77
CA MET A 322 -5.61 19.01 -24.98
C MET A 322 -5.23 19.04 -26.47
N ALA A 323 -5.56 18.00 -27.22
CA ALA A 323 -5.34 17.95 -28.66
C ALA A 323 -6.13 19.05 -29.38
N GLN A 324 -7.37 19.31 -28.97
CA GLN A 324 -8.16 20.43 -29.54
C GLN A 324 -7.52 21.81 -29.24
N HIS A 325 -7.04 22.01 -27.99
CA HIS A 325 -6.35 23.26 -27.66
C HIS A 325 -5.06 23.45 -28.47
N LEU A 326 -4.31 22.37 -28.70
CA LEU A 326 -3.13 22.38 -29.56
C LEU A 326 -3.49 22.74 -31.03
N ASN A 327 -4.55 22.12 -31.55
CA ASN A 327 -5.00 22.37 -32.92
C ASN A 327 -5.52 23.80 -33.13
N LYS A 328 -6.30 24.34 -32.18
CA LYS A 328 -6.78 25.72 -32.19
C LYS A 328 -5.64 26.76 -32.15
N SER A 329 -4.46 26.37 -31.69
CA SER A 329 -3.27 27.21 -31.58
C SER A 329 -2.33 27.16 -32.81
N GLY A 330 -2.80 26.63 -33.94
CA GLY A 330 -2.03 26.26 -35.12
C GLY A 330 -1.29 27.40 -35.87
N ASP A 331 -1.30 28.61 -35.38
CA ASP A 331 -0.53 29.76 -35.86
C ASP A 331 0.78 30.04 -35.05
N GLY A 332 1.21 29.07 -34.21
CA GLY A 332 2.45 29.15 -33.47
C GLY A 332 2.41 29.98 -32.18
N SER A 333 1.24 30.41 -31.74
CA SER A 333 1.07 31.33 -30.62
C SER A 333 0.98 30.65 -29.24
N SER A 334 0.78 29.33 -29.17
CA SER A 334 0.63 28.62 -27.89
C SER A 334 1.53 27.37 -27.81
N SER A 335 2.36 27.29 -26.79
CA SER A 335 3.20 26.12 -26.54
C SER A 335 2.38 24.94 -26.05
N VAL A 336 2.93 23.70 -26.16
CA VAL A 336 2.31 22.49 -25.61
C VAL A 336 2.04 22.65 -24.10
N ALA A 337 2.97 23.26 -23.37
CA ALA A 337 2.82 23.56 -21.95
C ALA A 337 1.60 24.45 -21.66
N GLU A 338 1.35 25.48 -22.50
CA GLU A 338 0.20 26.37 -22.33
C GLU A 338 -1.13 25.66 -22.68
N SER A 339 -1.15 24.82 -23.71
CA SER A 339 -2.32 24.01 -24.05
C SER A 339 -2.63 22.99 -22.94
N PHE A 340 -1.61 22.36 -22.36
CA PHE A 340 -1.75 21.50 -21.20
C PHE A 340 -2.30 22.28 -20.00
N ARG A 341 -1.74 23.44 -19.67
CA ARG A 341 -2.20 24.30 -18.58
C ARG A 341 -3.67 24.71 -18.72
N ARG A 342 -4.09 25.11 -19.91
CA ARG A 342 -5.50 25.45 -20.18
C ARG A 342 -6.41 24.26 -19.98
N THR A 343 -6.02 23.10 -20.49
CA THR A 343 -6.81 21.87 -20.37
C THR A 343 -6.92 21.45 -18.92
N ALA A 344 -5.81 21.36 -18.20
CA ALA A 344 -5.82 21.02 -16.77
C ALA A 344 -6.62 22.04 -15.94
N GLY A 345 -6.60 23.32 -16.37
CA GLY A 345 -7.37 24.39 -15.75
C GLY A 345 -8.88 24.24 -15.89
N SER A 346 -9.37 23.58 -16.95
CA SER A 346 -10.80 23.37 -17.21
C SER A 346 -11.37 22.14 -16.49
N LEU A 347 -10.52 21.24 -15.97
CA LEU A 347 -10.97 20.07 -15.21
C LEU A 347 -11.44 20.48 -13.81
N GLU A 348 -12.56 19.91 -13.37
CA GLU A 348 -13.06 20.02 -12.00
C GLU A 348 -12.89 18.69 -11.28
N GLY A 349 -12.66 18.75 -9.97
CA GLY A 349 -12.39 17.60 -9.12
C GLY A 349 -10.97 17.61 -8.54
N SER A 350 -10.64 16.55 -7.81
CA SER A 350 -9.29 16.32 -7.27
C SER A 350 -8.55 15.38 -8.20
N VAL A 351 -7.61 15.91 -8.98
CA VAL A 351 -6.94 15.19 -10.06
C VAL A 351 -5.43 15.34 -10.04
N ALA A 352 -4.72 14.24 -10.33
CA ALA A 352 -3.31 14.23 -10.70
C ALA A 352 -3.20 13.76 -12.16
N VAL A 353 -2.51 14.52 -12.98
CA VAL A 353 -2.43 14.32 -14.43
C VAL A 353 -0.97 14.23 -14.86
N VAL A 354 -0.67 13.29 -15.76
CA VAL A 354 0.55 13.26 -16.56
C VAL A 354 0.20 13.19 -18.03
N ALA A 355 0.87 13.97 -18.87
CA ALA A 355 0.66 13.98 -20.32
C ALA A 355 1.96 14.22 -21.09
N ASN A 356 2.01 13.62 -22.29
CA ASN A 356 3.06 13.84 -23.30
C ASN A 356 2.41 14.04 -24.68
N ALA A 357 2.96 14.92 -25.48
CA ALA A 357 2.49 15.21 -26.85
C ALA A 357 3.55 14.83 -27.87
N ALA A 358 3.14 14.24 -28.99
CA ALA A 358 4.07 13.87 -30.09
C ALA A 358 4.79 15.09 -30.70
N SER A 359 4.18 16.26 -30.66
CA SER A 359 4.77 17.53 -31.11
C SER A 359 5.81 18.11 -30.15
N ASP A 360 5.88 17.60 -28.91
CA ASP A 360 6.84 18.00 -27.88
C ASP A 360 7.26 16.79 -27.03
N PRO A 361 7.85 15.77 -27.66
CA PRO A 361 8.19 14.51 -26.98
C PRO A 361 9.32 14.68 -25.94
N GLU A 362 10.07 15.77 -26.00
CA GLU A 362 11.16 16.12 -25.09
C GLU A 362 10.68 16.63 -23.71
N ASN A 363 9.39 16.86 -23.55
CA ASN A 363 8.82 17.35 -22.32
C ASN A 363 7.67 16.48 -21.79
N LEU A 364 7.62 16.34 -20.48
CA LEU A 364 6.52 15.68 -19.76
C LEU A 364 5.79 16.73 -18.92
N HIS A 365 4.47 16.78 -19.04
CA HIS A 365 3.63 17.77 -18.37
C HIS A 365 2.81 17.13 -17.26
N LEU A 366 2.78 17.77 -16.09
CA LEU A 366 2.15 17.30 -14.87
C LEU A 366 1.22 18.37 -14.34
N ALA A 367 0.11 17.95 -13.73
CA ALA A 367 -0.76 18.83 -12.97
C ALA A 367 -1.28 18.12 -11.72
N LEU A 368 -1.35 18.86 -10.61
CA LEU A 368 -1.97 18.39 -9.38
C LEU A 368 -2.97 19.45 -8.89
N ARG A 369 -4.20 19.01 -8.59
CA ARG A 369 -5.27 19.83 -8.03
C ARG A 369 -6.02 19.09 -6.95
N GLY A 370 -6.25 19.74 -5.80
CA GLY A 370 -7.00 19.20 -4.67
C GLY A 370 -6.18 18.28 -3.77
N SER A 371 -6.80 17.84 -2.67
CA SER A 371 -6.14 17.09 -1.59
C SER A 371 -6.19 15.58 -1.72
N GLY A 372 -7.00 15.05 -2.63
CA GLY A 372 -7.28 13.61 -2.71
C GLY A 372 -6.23 12.79 -3.46
N GLN A 373 -5.26 13.44 -4.14
CA GLN A 373 -4.26 12.79 -4.96
C GLN A 373 -2.85 13.27 -4.59
N GLY A 374 -1.85 12.41 -4.86
CA GLY A 374 -0.44 12.73 -4.72
C GLY A 374 0.27 12.67 -6.07
N LEU A 375 1.30 13.49 -6.25
CA LEU A 375 2.21 13.42 -7.38
C LEU A 375 3.60 13.88 -6.93
N TYR A 376 4.59 13.04 -7.22
CA TYR A 376 5.97 13.21 -6.79
C TYR A 376 6.90 13.09 -7.99
N VAL A 377 7.94 13.91 -8.04
CA VAL A 377 8.98 13.87 -9.08
C VAL A 377 10.28 13.38 -8.45
N GLY A 378 10.60 12.11 -8.61
CA GLY A 378 11.88 11.53 -8.22
C GLY A 378 13.00 12.05 -9.13
N ILE A 379 14.12 12.46 -8.54
CA ILE A 379 15.28 13.05 -9.23
C ILE A 379 16.43 12.05 -9.16
N ALA A 380 16.60 11.25 -10.23
CA ALA A 380 17.72 10.33 -10.40
C ALA A 380 18.89 11.01 -11.12
N GLU A 381 20.01 10.33 -11.33
CA GLU A 381 21.22 10.89 -11.97
C GLU A 381 20.97 11.47 -13.38
N ASP A 382 20.13 10.79 -14.15
CA ASP A 382 19.89 11.04 -15.58
C ASP A 382 18.41 11.03 -15.97
N ALA A 383 17.51 10.93 -14.97
CA ALA A 383 16.08 10.78 -15.23
C ALA A 383 15.21 11.51 -14.20
N PHE A 384 14.00 11.86 -14.63
CA PHE A 384 12.87 12.12 -13.74
C PHE A 384 11.94 10.91 -13.73
N LEU A 385 11.57 10.47 -12.53
CA LEU A 385 10.59 9.41 -12.29
C LEU A 385 9.39 10.01 -11.57
N VAL A 386 8.29 10.18 -12.29
CA VAL A 386 7.05 10.73 -11.72
C VAL A 386 6.21 9.58 -11.18
N ALA A 387 5.79 9.66 -9.93
CA ALA A 387 4.92 8.64 -9.34
C ALA A 387 3.86 9.24 -8.42
N SER A 388 2.76 8.53 -8.28
CA SER A 388 1.68 8.92 -7.33
C SER A 388 2.10 8.76 -5.88
N GLU A 389 3.13 7.96 -5.60
CA GLU A 389 3.72 7.73 -4.28
C GLU A 389 5.23 7.50 -4.43
N PRO A 390 6.01 7.81 -3.39
CA PRO A 390 7.45 7.55 -3.40
C PRO A 390 7.82 6.09 -3.68
N TYR A 391 6.94 5.12 -3.40
CA TYR A 391 7.20 3.69 -3.69
C TYR A 391 7.53 3.44 -5.16
N GLY A 392 6.99 4.25 -6.07
CA GLY A 392 7.23 4.09 -7.51
C GLY A 392 8.62 4.47 -7.98
N PHE A 393 9.49 5.05 -7.13
CA PHE A 393 10.84 5.45 -7.55
C PHE A 393 11.94 5.22 -6.51
N VAL A 394 11.62 4.75 -5.29
CA VAL A 394 12.64 4.58 -4.22
C VAL A 394 13.69 3.51 -4.53
N GLU A 395 13.42 2.63 -5.47
CA GLU A 395 14.40 1.69 -6.04
C GLU A 395 15.54 2.42 -6.78
N ARG A 396 15.27 3.63 -7.30
CA ARG A 396 16.20 4.38 -8.15
C ARG A 396 16.72 5.64 -7.51
N THR A 397 15.91 6.35 -6.76
CA THR A 397 16.29 7.58 -6.08
C THR A 397 15.45 7.81 -4.83
N GLN A 398 16.08 8.34 -3.81
CA GLN A 398 15.40 8.81 -2.61
C GLN A 398 15.08 10.30 -2.66
N LYS A 399 15.64 11.05 -3.64
CA LYS A 399 15.43 12.50 -3.77
C LYS A 399 14.19 12.77 -4.61
N TYR A 400 13.29 13.60 -4.11
CA TYR A 400 12.09 13.97 -4.84
C TYR A 400 11.60 15.38 -4.54
N LEU A 401 10.83 15.92 -5.49
CA LEU A 401 9.98 17.09 -5.31
C LEU A 401 8.53 16.60 -5.17
N ARG A 402 7.85 17.03 -4.12
CA ARG A 402 6.41 16.82 -3.95
C ARG A 402 5.63 17.98 -4.55
N LEU A 403 4.61 17.70 -5.36
CA LEU A 403 3.69 18.71 -5.86
C LEU A 403 2.64 19.03 -4.77
N ASP A 404 2.21 20.30 -4.73
CA ASP A 404 1.14 20.76 -3.84
C ASP A 404 -0.16 20.98 -4.64
N GLY A 405 -1.21 20.25 -4.28
CA GLY A 405 -2.53 20.38 -4.90
C GLY A 405 -3.48 21.36 -4.19
N GLU A 406 -3.13 21.84 -3.01
CA GLU A 406 -4.02 22.61 -2.14
C GLU A 406 -3.67 24.08 -2.00
N SER A 407 -2.40 24.44 -2.16
CA SER A 407 -1.96 25.81 -1.98
C SER A 407 -2.53 26.75 -3.04
N VAL A 408 -3.02 27.88 -2.57
CA VAL A 408 -3.47 29.01 -3.41
C VAL A 408 -2.36 30.04 -3.42
N HIS A 409 -1.56 30.04 -4.48
CA HIS A 409 -0.38 30.89 -4.60
C HIS A 409 -0.67 32.37 -4.92
N ASN A 410 -1.94 32.75 -5.09
CA ASN A 410 -2.31 34.14 -5.41
C ASN A 410 -3.62 34.60 -4.77
N GLU A 411 -3.71 35.93 -4.46
CA GLU A 411 -4.91 36.59 -3.95
C GLU A 411 -6.09 36.62 -4.94
N LYS A 412 -5.94 36.10 -6.16
CA LYS A 412 -7.02 36.05 -7.15
C LYS A 412 -7.76 34.72 -7.10
N PRO A 413 -9.05 34.75 -6.72
CA PRO A 413 -9.87 33.50 -6.57
C PRO A 413 -10.10 32.72 -7.87
N SER A 414 -9.69 33.22 -9.02
CA SER A 414 -10.01 32.67 -10.34
C SER A 414 -9.05 31.59 -10.84
N SER A 415 -7.94 31.33 -10.16
CA SER A 415 -6.92 30.36 -10.64
C SER A 415 -7.04 28.96 -10.04
N GLY A 416 -7.81 28.79 -8.97
CA GLY A 416 -7.91 27.51 -8.24
C GLY A 416 -6.59 27.10 -7.51
N PRO A 417 -6.66 26.13 -6.59
CA PRO A 417 -5.48 25.59 -5.91
C PRO A 417 -4.71 24.63 -6.80
N GLY A 418 -3.41 24.45 -6.50
CA GLY A 418 -2.56 23.44 -7.09
C GLY A 418 -1.46 23.96 -8.00
N GLU A 419 -0.70 23.04 -8.56
CA GLU A 419 0.52 23.30 -9.34
C GLU A 419 0.53 22.56 -10.67
N ILE A 420 1.25 23.18 -11.63
CA ILE A 420 1.56 22.61 -12.95
C ILE A 420 3.08 22.56 -13.09
N VAL A 421 3.58 21.41 -13.55
CA VAL A 421 5.01 21.19 -13.74
C VAL A 421 5.27 20.67 -15.15
N SER A 422 6.34 21.19 -15.78
CA SER A 422 6.91 20.64 -17.00
C SER A 422 8.32 20.16 -16.73
N LEU A 423 8.62 18.93 -17.14
CA LEU A 423 9.92 18.27 -16.98
C LEU A 423 10.61 18.18 -18.33
N SER A 424 11.83 18.72 -18.43
CA SER A 424 12.61 18.72 -19.68
C SER A 424 13.60 17.56 -19.71
N ARG A 425 13.58 16.75 -20.76
CA ARG A 425 14.48 15.63 -20.99
C ARG A 425 15.95 16.07 -20.99
N SER A 426 16.28 17.15 -21.68
CA SER A 426 17.66 17.62 -21.82
C SER A 426 18.36 17.94 -20.49
N LYS A 427 17.56 18.22 -19.45
CA LYS A 427 18.03 18.52 -18.08
C LYS A 427 17.51 17.52 -17.05
N ALA A 428 17.08 16.34 -17.49
CA ALA A 428 16.57 15.32 -16.58
C ALA A 428 17.61 15.00 -15.50
N GLY A 429 17.13 14.80 -14.27
CA GLY A 429 18.00 14.58 -13.11
C GLY A 429 18.55 15.84 -12.43
N THR A 430 18.13 17.03 -12.87
CA THR A 430 18.53 18.30 -12.24
C THR A 430 17.32 19.19 -11.94
N VAL A 431 17.38 20.00 -10.88
CA VAL A 431 16.31 20.96 -10.54
C VAL A 431 16.03 21.94 -11.68
N ASP A 432 17.04 22.31 -12.45
CA ASP A 432 16.91 23.21 -13.62
C ASP A 432 16.05 22.62 -14.75
N GLY A 433 15.81 21.31 -14.73
CA GLY A 433 14.90 20.62 -15.67
C GLY A 433 13.44 20.70 -15.28
N ILE A 434 13.10 21.27 -14.13
CA ILE A 434 11.77 21.36 -13.58
C ILE A 434 11.28 22.81 -13.73
N THR A 435 10.22 23.01 -14.52
CA THR A 435 9.52 24.29 -14.63
C THR A 435 8.18 24.16 -13.93
N ARG A 436 7.97 24.94 -12.87
CA ARG A 436 6.73 24.91 -12.07
C ARG A 436 5.98 26.23 -12.23
N SER A 437 4.65 26.13 -12.30
CA SER A 437 3.75 27.29 -12.40
C SER A 437 2.43 27.03 -11.70
N THR A 438 1.70 28.13 -11.43
CA THR A 438 0.30 28.07 -11.01
C THR A 438 -0.61 27.77 -12.20
N TYR A 439 -1.87 27.47 -11.92
CA TYR A 439 -2.92 27.37 -12.97
C TYR A 439 -3.19 28.69 -13.71
N SER A 440 -2.81 29.84 -13.14
CA SER A 440 -2.85 31.14 -13.85
C SER A 440 -1.62 31.40 -14.75
N GLY A 441 -0.61 30.53 -14.70
CA GLY A 441 0.61 30.63 -15.52
C GLY A 441 1.74 31.43 -14.86
N GLU A 442 1.63 31.80 -13.58
CA GLU A 442 2.71 32.43 -12.83
C GLU A 442 3.77 31.39 -12.48
N LEU A 443 5.03 31.68 -12.79
CA LEU A 443 6.15 30.79 -12.51
C LEU A 443 6.45 30.73 -11.00
N LEU A 444 6.63 29.52 -10.51
CA LEU A 444 7.01 29.19 -9.14
C LEU A 444 8.42 28.59 -9.17
N PRO A 445 9.45 29.30 -8.70
CA PRO A 445 10.79 28.74 -8.63
C PRO A 445 10.82 27.47 -7.77
N VAL A 446 11.61 26.50 -8.16
CA VAL A 446 11.88 25.31 -7.35
C VAL A 446 13.21 25.51 -6.65
N GLU A 447 13.21 25.50 -5.33
CA GLU A 447 14.41 25.68 -4.52
C GLU A 447 14.97 24.32 -4.07
N ASN A 448 16.31 24.22 -3.94
CA ASN A 448 16.96 22.99 -3.50
C ASN A 448 16.49 22.49 -2.12
N GLN A 449 16.01 23.38 -1.27
CA GLN A 449 15.49 23.03 0.06
C GLN A 449 14.10 22.38 0.00
N GLU A 450 13.39 22.45 -1.12
CA GLU A 450 12.12 21.76 -1.36
C GLU A 450 12.33 20.30 -1.81
N ILE A 451 13.57 19.93 -2.14
CA ILE A 451 13.90 18.55 -2.48
C ILE A 451 14.00 17.75 -1.19
N GLU A 452 13.05 16.86 -1.05
CA GLU A 452 12.94 15.97 0.10
C GLU A 452 13.69 14.66 -0.15
N THR A 453 13.99 13.93 0.94
CA THR A 453 14.52 12.57 0.89
C THR A 453 13.45 11.61 1.39
N ALA A 454 13.18 10.55 0.65
CA ALA A 454 12.23 9.53 1.03
C ALA A 454 12.71 8.80 2.31
N GLY A 455 11.86 8.77 3.32
CA GLY A 455 12.14 8.03 4.56
C GLY A 455 11.88 6.52 4.45
N ILE A 456 11.83 5.99 3.22
CA ILE A 456 11.58 4.58 2.87
C ILE A 456 12.55 4.14 1.80
N THR A 457 12.80 2.83 1.72
CA THR A 457 13.57 2.21 0.63
C THR A 457 12.77 1.06 0.02
N SER A 458 13.26 0.53 -1.10
CA SER A 458 12.72 -0.68 -1.74
C SER A 458 12.64 -1.88 -0.77
N ARG A 459 13.59 -2.01 0.15
CA ARG A 459 13.59 -3.04 1.21
C ARG A 459 12.32 -3.03 2.06
N ASP A 460 11.78 -1.86 2.34
CA ASP A 460 10.60 -1.68 3.19
C ASP A 460 9.32 -2.11 2.47
N ILE A 461 9.26 -1.89 1.16
CA ILE A 461 8.09 -2.15 0.31
C ILE A 461 8.12 -3.52 -0.38
N ASP A 462 9.17 -4.31 -0.21
CA ASP A 462 9.25 -5.66 -0.78
C ASP A 462 8.40 -6.66 0.01
N ARG A 463 7.64 -7.50 -0.71
CA ARG A 463 6.77 -8.53 -0.11
C ARG A 463 7.52 -9.74 0.43
N ARG A 464 8.80 -9.91 0.12
CA ARG A 464 9.65 -11.04 0.55
C ARG A 464 9.05 -12.42 0.29
N GLY A 465 8.34 -12.58 -0.82
CA GLY A 465 7.70 -13.85 -1.20
C GLY A 465 6.38 -14.16 -0.50
N TYR A 466 5.85 -13.29 0.33
CA TYR A 466 4.50 -13.41 0.88
C TYR A 466 3.45 -13.09 -0.20
N SER A 467 2.31 -13.76 -0.15
CA SER A 467 1.20 -13.49 -1.08
C SER A 467 0.60 -12.10 -0.87
N HIS A 468 0.62 -11.59 0.38
CA HIS A 468 0.05 -10.30 0.77
C HIS A 468 0.96 -9.57 1.75
N PHE A 469 0.99 -8.24 1.70
CA PHE A 469 1.68 -7.40 2.68
C PHE A 469 1.14 -7.61 4.08
N LEU A 470 -0.17 -7.75 4.23
CA LEU A 470 -0.79 -8.00 5.53
C LEU A 470 -0.23 -9.23 6.23
N LEU A 471 -0.09 -10.35 5.50
CA LEU A 471 0.50 -11.57 6.08
C LEU A 471 1.97 -11.39 6.44
N LYS A 472 2.75 -10.69 5.59
CA LYS A 472 4.12 -10.32 5.90
C LYS A 472 4.19 -9.53 7.21
N GLU A 473 3.37 -8.49 7.33
CA GLU A 473 3.35 -7.59 8.48
C GLU A 473 2.92 -8.27 9.78
N ILE A 474 1.91 -9.16 9.73
CA ILE A 474 1.54 -10.01 10.86
C ILE A 474 2.72 -10.93 11.24
N SER A 475 3.41 -11.51 10.26
CA SER A 475 4.54 -12.42 10.49
C SER A 475 5.79 -11.71 11.04
N GLU A 476 5.99 -10.45 10.70
CA GLU A 476 7.09 -9.60 11.19
C GLU A 476 6.82 -8.96 12.56
N ALA A 477 5.58 -9.04 13.08
CA ALA A 477 5.20 -8.41 14.34
C ALA A 477 6.05 -8.85 15.55
N PRO A 478 6.42 -10.13 15.71
CA PRO A 478 7.33 -10.56 16.80
C PRO A 478 8.69 -9.86 16.77
N ASP A 479 9.25 -9.69 15.57
CA ASP A 479 10.56 -9.06 15.39
C ASP A 479 10.48 -7.55 15.67
N SER A 480 9.41 -6.90 15.23
CA SER A 480 9.15 -5.49 15.51
C SER A 480 8.95 -5.23 17.00
N PHE A 481 8.24 -6.14 17.70
CA PHE A 481 8.09 -6.10 19.16
C PHE A 481 9.45 -6.22 19.86
N GLN A 482 10.26 -7.23 19.49
CA GLN A 482 11.58 -7.48 20.05
C GLN A 482 12.52 -6.28 19.86
N LYS A 483 12.58 -5.71 18.67
CA LYS A 483 13.37 -4.51 18.39
C LYS A 483 12.94 -3.31 19.22
N THR A 484 11.64 -3.16 19.49
CA THR A 484 11.13 -2.07 20.35
C THR A 484 11.68 -2.18 21.78
N LEU A 485 11.88 -3.39 22.28
CA LEU A 485 12.44 -3.65 23.62
C LEU A 485 13.98 -3.55 23.67
N ARG A 486 14.68 -3.65 22.54
CA ARG A 486 16.14 -3.74 22.44
C ARG A 486 16.82 -2.64 23.23
N GLY A 487 17.68 -3.04 24.18
CA GLY A 487 18.46 -2.14 25.03
C GLY A 487 17.68 -1.36 26.08
N LYS A 488 16.36 -1.45 26.12
CA LYS A 488 15.51 -0.68 27.04
C LYS A 488 15.12 -1.44 28.30
N ILE A 489 15.32 -2.77 28.33
CA ILE A 489 15.20 -3.60 29.51
C ILE A 489 16.60 -4.06 29.90
N VAL A 490 17.11 -3.56 31.03
CA VAL A 490 18.46 -3.83 31.52
C VAL A 490 18.38 -4.78 32.72
N GLU A 491 19.23 -5.80 32.72
CA GLU A 491 19.33 -6.78 33.77
C GLU A 491 20.47 -6.39 34.73
N SER A 492 20.16 -6.29 36.00
CA SER A 492 21.14 -6.19 37.12
C SER A 492 21.12 -7.50 37.91
N GLU A 493 22.05 -7.71 38.83
CA GLU A 493 22.24 -8.99 39.56
C GLU A 493 20.97 -9.55 40.22
N GLU A 494 19.98 -8.70 40.56
CA GLU A 494 18.73 -9.11 41.22
C GLU A 494 17.45 -8.60 40.52
N ASP A 495 17.54 -7.65 39.54
CA ASP A 495 16.39 -6.94 39.01
C ASP A 495 16.46 -6.68 37.50
N LEU A 496 15.28 -6.62 36.90
CA LEU A 496 15.06 -6.03 35.58
C LEU A 496 14.59 -4.56 35.73
N GLN A 497 15.16 -3.66 34.99
CA GLN A 497 14.82 -2.25 35.01
C GLN A 497 14.60 -1.70 33.60
N VAL A 498 13.63 -0.78 33.45
CA VAL A 498 13.47 -0.03 32.24
C VAL A 498 14.39 1.18 32.24
N ARG A 499 15.17 1.35 31.19
CA ARG A 499 15.99 2.53 30.96
C ARG A 499 15.62 3.19 29.65
N LEU A 500 15.20 4.44 29.74
CA LEU A 500 14.90 5.29 28.59
C LEU A 500 15.88 6.47 28.58
N GLU A 501 16.31 6.83 27.37
CA GLU A 501 17.20 7.96 27.16
C GLU A 501 16.52 9.30 27.52
N GLU A 502 17.36 10.32 27.77
CA GLU A 502 16.92 11.69 28.01
C GLU A 502 16.09 12.25 26.83
N SER A 503 16.44 11.86 25.60
CA SER A 503 15.69 12.20 24.37
C SER A 503 14.30 11.57 24.31
N THR A 504 14.10 10.47 25.04
CA THR A 504 12.83 9.74 25.08
C THR A 504 11.95 10.20 26.24
N PHE A 505 12.51 10.25 27.45
CA PHE A 505 11.78 10.68 28.63
C PHE A 505 12.64 11.65 29.45
N PRO A 506 12.55 12.95 29.17
CA PRO A 506 13.39 13.98 29.76
C PRO A 506 13.32 14.07 31.29
N ASP A 507 14.46 14.31 31.93
CA ASP A 507 14.55 14.46 33.39
C ASP A 507 13.68 15.61 33.92
N ALA A 508 13.42 16.63 33.10
CA ALA A 508 12.50 17.70 33.47
C ALA A 508 11.08 17.15 33.68
N LEU A 509 10.65 16.19 32.85
CA LEU A 509 9.33 15.53 32.98
C LEU A 509 9.30 14.58 34.18
N LYS A 510 10.39 13.80 34.38
CA LYS A 510 10.53 12.91 35.56
C LYS A 510 10.42 13.71 36.87
N ARG A 511 11.14 14.83 36.98
CA ARG A 511 11.04 15.73 38.14
C ARG A 511 9.63 16.31 38.33
N LYS A 512 8.93 16.60 37.24
CA LYS A 512 7.57 17.13 37.29
C LYS A 512 6.58 16.07 37.77
N PHE A 513 6.74 14.81 37.39
CA PHE A 513 6.00 13.68 37.97
C PHE A 513 6.28 13.52 39.45
N ALA A 514 7.55 13.44 39.84
CA ALA A 514 7.98 13.29 41.27
C ALA A 514 7.46 14.40 42.16
N SER A 515 7.31 15.63 41.65
CA SER A 515 6.78 16.76 42.42
C SER A 515 5.24 16.87 42.41
N GLY A 516 4.51 15.94 41.78
CA GLY A 516 3.06 16.01 41.63
C GLY A 516 2.59 17.17 40.73
N GLY A 517 3.46 17.63 39.83
CA GLY A 517 3.17 18.75 38.91
C GLY A 517 2.21 18.38 37.77
N PHE A 518 1.98 17.09 37.53
CA PHE A 518 0.93 16.61 36.63
C PHE A 518 -0.31 16.19 37.43
N LYS A 519 -1.49 16.44 36.88
CA LYS A 519 -2.79 16.10 37.46
C LYS A 519 -3.57 15.10 36.65
N GLU A 520 -3.27 15.00 35.36
CA GLU A 520 -3.93 14.08 34.44
C GLU A 520 -2.98 13.69 33.30
N ILE A 521 -3.23 12.52 32.75
CA ILE A 521 -2.54 11.99 31.56
C ILE A 521 -3.60 11.71 30.50
N PHE A 522 -3.42 12.26 29.30
CA PHE A 522 -4.15 11.83 28.11
C PHE A 522 -3.25 11.03 27.19
N ILE A 523 -3.77 9.91 26.71
CA ILE A 523 -3.14 9.10 25.67
C ILE A 523 -3.96 9.26 24.40
N ILE A 524 -3.35 9.78 23.34
CA ILE A 524 -4.06 10.11 22.11
C ILE A 524 -3.48 9.39 20.89
N GLY A 525 -4.35 9.08 19.95
CA GLY A 525 -4.03 8.47 18.65
C GLY A 525 -5.29 8.40 17.79
N GLN A 526 -5.17 7.76 16.63
CA GLN A 526 -6.30 7.48 15.73
C GLN A 526 -6.30 5.99 15.35
N GLY A 527 -7.51 5.41 15.19
CA GLY A 527 -7.66 4.01 14.79
C GLY A 527 -6.93 3.04 15.72
N THR A 528 -6.11 2.16 15.15
CA THR A 528 -5.28 1.17 15.84
C THR A 528 -4.38 1.78 16.92
N ALA A 529 -3.79 2.97 16.66
CA ALA A 529 -2.95 3.67 17.64
C ALA A 529 -3.75 4.10 18.88
N ALA A 530 -4.99 4.55 18.70
CA ALA A 530 -5.86 4.87 19.84
C ALA A 530 -6.22 3.61 20.64
N VAL A 531 -6.41 2.47 19.98
CA VAL A 531 -6.66 1.18 20.65
C VAL A 531 -5.43 0.71 21.41
N ALA A 532 -4.23 0.81 20.85
CA ALA A 532 -2.99 0.53 21.56
C ALA A 532 -2.86 1.41 22.83
N GLY A 533 -3.26 2.68 22.76
CA GLY A 533 -3.29 3.60 23.88
C GLY A 533 -4.21 3.15 25.04
N ASN A 534 -5.26 2.35 24.76
CA ASN A 534 -6.13 1.84 25.84
C ASN A 534 -5.37 0.85 26.76
N SER A 535 -4.43 0.05 26.23
CA SER A 535 -3.63 -0.86 27.05
C SER A 535 -2.71 -0.10 28.00
N LEU A 536 -2.07 0.96 27.52
CA LEU A 536 -1.23 1.83 28.33
C LEU A 536 -2.05 2.57 29.40
N ALA A 537 -3.26 3.05 29.05
CA ALA A 537 -4.16 3.69 30.01
C ALA A 537 -4.59 2.72 31.12
N ALA A 538 -4.94 1.49 30.75
CA ALA A 538 -5.30 0.47 31.72
C ALA A 538 -4.13 0.17 32.68
N PHE A 539 -2.92 -0.02 32.16
CA PHE A 539 -1.73 -0.24 32.95
C PHE A 539 -1.43 0.94 33.90
N LEU A 540 -1.41 2.16 33.41
CA LEU A 540 -1.12 3.35 34.23
C LEU A 540 -2.18 3.62 35.31
N ASN A 541 -3.46 3.34 35.04
CA ASN A 541 -4.53 3.47 36.08
C ASN A 541 -4.36 2.50 37.24
N GLU A 542 -3.65 1.37 37.04
CA GLU A 542 -3.31 0.45 38.13
C GLU A 542 -2.03 0.87 38.89
N GLU A 543 -1.11 1.56 38.20
CA GLU A 543 0.22 1.86 38.70
C GLU A 543 0.34 3.21 39.43
N ILE A 544 -0.48 4.20 39.06
CA ILE A 544 -0.35 5.58 39.57
C ILE A 544 -1.69 6.18 39.98
N ASP A 545 -1.68 7.04 41.01
CA ASP A 545 -2.87 7.76 41.49
C ASP A 545 -3.06 9.07 40.71
N LEU A 546 -3.19 8.98 39.39
CA LEU A 546 -3.52 10.09 38.50
C LEU A 546 -4.65 9.65 37.56
N ARG A 547 -5.43 10.61 37.10
CA ARG A 547 -6.41 10.32 36.05
C ARG A 547 -5.69 10.04 34.73
N VAL A 548 -5.86 8.84 34.20
CA VAL A 548 -5.33 8.44 32.90
C VAL A 548 -6.49 8.09 31.97
N GLU A 549 -6.56 8.74 30.81
CA GLU A 549 -7.62 8.50 29.83
C GLU A 549 -7.05 8.38 28.43
N SER A 550 -7.44 7.32 27.71
CA SER A 550 -7.10 7.13 26.29
C SER A 550 -8.26 7.61 25.42
N LEU A 551 -7.99 8.49 24.47
CA LEU A 551 -8.99 9.14 23.61
C LEU A 551 -8.51 9.20 22.17
N PRO A 552 -9.42 9.18 21.17
CA PRO A 552 -9.08 9.70 19.85
C PRO A 552 -8.57 11.13 19.91
N SER A 553 -7.59 11.47 19.10
CA SER A 553 -7.00 12.83 19.09
C SER A 553 -8.06 13.92 18.87
N THR A 554 -9.06 13.63 18.03
CA THR A 554 -10.18 14.52 17.73
C THR A 554 -11.11 14.75 18.94
N GLU A 555 -11.29 13.77 19.82
CA GLU A 555 -12.07 13.93 21.06
C GLU A 555 -11.37 14.88 22.04
N LEU A 556 -10.04 14.78 22.16
CA LEU A 556 -9.29 15.69 23.00
C LEU A 556 -9.33 17.12 22.44
N SER A 557 -9.03 17.29 21.15
CA SER A 557 -9.02 18.63 20.53
C SER A 557 -10.40 19.28 20.44
N GLY A 558 -11.46 18.47 20.26
CA GLY A 558 -12.83 18.99 20.15
C GLY A 558 -13.53 19.31 21.47
N PHE A 559 -13.26 18.52 22.54
CA PHE A 559 -14.12 18.53 23.72
C PHE A 559 -13.42 18.59 25.07
N ARG A 560 -12.08 18.41 25.13
CA ARG A 560 -11.35 18.26 26.42
C ARG A 560 -10.25 19.31 26.64
N LEU A 561 -10.02 20.21 25.67
CA LEU A 561 -9.00 21.25 25.83
C LEU A 561 -9.42 22.27 26.86
N ARG A 562 -8.50 22.54 27.79
CA ARG A 562 -8.64 23.64 28.78
C ARG A 562 -7.82 24.85 28.33
N PRO A 563 -8.14 26.08 28.82
CA PRO A 563 -7.35 27.28 28.52
C PRO A 563 -5.87 27.14 28.89
N SER A 564 -5.57 26.48 30.00
CA SER A 564 -4.21 26.10 30.43
C SER A 564 -4.13 24.58 30.63
N MET A 565 -3.09 23.95 30.11
CA MET A 565 -2.83 22.51 30.25
C MET A 565 -1.43 22.26 30.82
N THR A 566 -0.90 23.21 31.59
CA THR A 566 0.44 23.11 32.18
C THR A 566 0.57 21.96 33.18
N ASP A 567 -0.51 21.45 33.73
CA ASP A 567 -0.60 20.30 34.60
C ASP A 567 -1.04 19.01 33.89
N THR A 568 -1.08 19.02 32.56
CA THR A 568 -1.46 17.89 31.73
C THR A 568 -0.23 17.29 31.05
N PHE A 569 -0.13 15.96 31.10
CA PHE A 569 0.83 15.19 30.34
C PHE A 569 0.11 14.43 29.23
N VAL A 570 0.64 14.47 28.02
CA VAL A 570 0.06 13.80 26.86
C VAL A 570 1.03 12.81 26.23
N ILE A 571 0.55 11.61 25.99
CA ILE A 571 1.26 10.59 25.21
C ILE A 571 0.57 10.50 23.85
N ALA A 572 1.27 10.93 22.80
CA ALA A 572 0.76 10.90 21.42
C ALA A 572 1.29 9.67 20.70
N ILE A 573 0.41 8.77 20.28
CA ILE A 573 0.75 7.52 19.57
C ILE A 573 0.41 7.66 18.10
N SER A 574 1.40 7.42 17.23
CA SER A 574 1.22 7.43 15.77
C SER A 574 2.26 6.54 15.10
N GLN A 575 1.85 5.69 14.16
CA GLN A 575 2.80 4.90 13.38
C GLN A 575 3.62 5.80 12.45
N SER A 576 2.97 6.61 11.62
CA SER A 576 3.64 7.47 10.63
C SER A 576 4.20 8.77 11.19
N GLY A 577 3.68 9.24 12.35
CA GLY A 577 3.99 10.56 12.88
C GLY A 577 3.48 11.75 12.05
N THR A 578 2.71 11.49 10.99
CA THR A 578 2.18 12.49 10.06
C THR A 578 0.66 12.63 10.11
N THR A 579 -0.03 11.87 10.98
CA THR A 579 -1.50 11.93 11.13
C THR A 579 -1.93 13.33 11.49
N THR A 580 -2.65 14.01 10.61
CA THR A 580 -3.04 15.42 10.70
C THR A 580 -3.75 15.74 12.03
N ASP A 581 -4.76 14.94 12.42
CA ASP A 581 -5.52 15.16 13.64
C ASP A 581 -4.66 15.06 14.91
N THR A 582 -3.71 14.10 14.94
CA THR A 582 -2.80 13.93 16.07
C THR A 582 -1.83 15.11 16.16
N ASN A 583 -1.21 15.51 15.03
CA ASN A 583 -0.28 16.64 14.97
C ASN A 583 -0.96 17.95 15.39
N ARG A 584 -2.16 18.22 14.85
CA ARG A 584 -2.93 19.40 15.22
C ARG A 584 -3.31 19.41 16.70
N THR A 585 -3.73 18.27 17.24
CA THR A 585 -4.07 18.16 18.66
C THR A 585 -2.85 18.46 19.53
N VAL A 586 -1.67 17.95 19.16
CA VAL A 586 -0.40 18.24 19.85
C VAL A 586 -0.08 19.74 19.80
N ASP A 587 -0.23 20.41 18.65
CA ASP A 587 -0.03 21.85 18.53
C ASP A 587 -0.96 22.64 19.48
N LEU A 588 -2.22 22.24 19.57
CA LEU A 588 -3.20 22.86 20.47
C LEU A 588 -2.87 22.65 21.95
N ILE A 589 -2.34 21.50 22.33
CA ILE A 589 -1.88 21.16 23.67
C ILE A 589 -0.65 21.98 24.03
N ARG A 590 0.35 22.01 23.15
CA ARG A 590 1.61 22.75 23.32
C ARG A 590 1.35 24.25 23.48
N SER A 591 0.47 24.81 22.66
CA SER A 591 0.08 26.24 22.77
C SER A 591 -0.57 26.59 24.13
N ARG A 592 -1.06 25.59 24.88
CA ARG A 592 -1.65 25.74 26.21
C ARG A 592 -0.71 25.32 27.35
N GLY A 593 0.57 25.06 27.03
CA GLY A 593 1.61 24.70 28.01
C GLY A 593 1.62 23.24 28.44
N GLY A 594 0.90 22.35 27.78
CA GLY A 594 0.93 20.91 28.03
C GLY A 594 2.26 20.28 27.60
N SER A 595 2.67 19.23 28.30
CA SER A 595 3.87 18.44 28.00
C SER A 595 3.49 17.22 27.16
N VAL A 596 4.30 16.89 26.14
CA VAL A 596 3.99 15.84 25.17
C VAL A 596 5.18 14.90 25.01
N VAL A 597 4.97 13.59 25.16
CA VAL A 597 5.88 12.54 24.70
C VAL A 597 5.18 11.74 23.61
N SER A 598 5.88 11.45 22.53
CA SER A 598 5.33 10.66 21.44
C SER A 598 5.89 9.24 21.36
N ILE A 599 5.03 8.30 20.98
CA ILE A 599 5.40 6.94 20.56
C ILE A 599 5.21 6.90 19.05
N VAL A 600 6.31 6.82 18.28
CA VAL A 600 6.31 6.96 16.83
C VAL A 600 7.21 5.90 16.21
N ASN A 601 6.82 5.39 15.05
CA ASN A 601 7.69 4.51 14.29
C ASN A 601 8.64 5.31 13.38
N ARG A 602 8.12 6.30 12.66
CA ARG A 602 8.88 7.00 11.61
C ARG A 602 9.77 8.10 12.19
N ARG A 603 11.09 7.97 11.97
CA ARG A 603 12.08 9.00 12.32
C ARG A 603 11.82 10.30 11.54
N ASP A 604 12.21 11.42 12.12
CA ASP A 604 12.12 12.77 11.53
C ASP A 604 10.71 13.20 11.08
N SER A 605 9.67 12.50 11.55
CA SER A 605 8.30 12.87 11.27
C SER A 605 7.90 14.18 11.96
N GLU A 606 6.79 14.77 11.51
CA GLU A 606 6.27 16.02 12.05
C GLU A 606 6.02 15.94 13.58
N LEU A 607 5.43 14.83 14.04
CA LEU A 607 5.12 14.63 15.45
C LEU A 607 6.37 14.59 16.33
N THR A 608 7.48 14.03 15.83
CA THR A 608 8.74 13.97 16.59
C THR A 608 9.34 15.35 16.87
N LYS A 609 9.18 16.29 15.94
CA LYS A 609 9.68 17.67 16.07
C LYS A 609 8.85 18.52 17.06
N LYS A 610 7.64 18.08 17.38
CA LYS A 610 6.67 18.79 18.25
C LYS A 610 6.65 18.25 19.70
N SER A 611 7.32 17.11 19.95
CA SER A 611 7.28 16.42 21.24
C SER A 611 8.46 16.81 22.14
N ASP A 612 8.25 16.77 23.45
CA ASP A 612 9.31 16.97 24.44
C ASP A 612 10.24 15.77 24.54
N GLY A 613 9.73 14.58 24.23
CA GLY A 613 10.48 13.33 24.13
C GLY A 613 9.85 12.39 23.12
N VAL A 614 10.66 11.48 22.56
CA VAL A 614 10.23 10.54 21.52
C VAL A 614 10.68 9.14 21.85
N LEU A 615 9.75 8.21 21.90
CA LEU A 615 10.03 6.78 21.97
C LEU A 615 9.76 6.14 20.60
N TYR A 616 10.79 5.69 19.94
CA TYR A 616 10.66 5.00 18.67
C TYR A 616 10.23 3.55 18.87
N THR A 617 9.26 3.11 18.08
CA THR A 617 8.87 1.70 17.95
C THR A 617 9.81 1.00 16.99
N SER A 618 10.10 -0.27 17.22
CA SER A 618 11.03 -1.07 16.42
C SER A 618 12.39 -0.36 16.28
N ASP A 619 12.91 -0.27 15.08
CA ASP A 619 14.13 0.47 14.73
C ASP A 619 13.84 1.89 14.17
N GLY A 620 12.59 2.34 14.28
CA GLY A 620 12.16 3.66 13.80
C GLY A 620 11.87 3.69 12.31
N ARG A 621 11.64 2.53 11.68
CA ARG A 621 11.45 2.42 10.24
C ARG A 621 10.63 1.20 9.78
N ASP A 622 9.73 0.69 10.59
CA ASP A 622 8.78 -0.34 10.18
C ASP A 622 7.64 0.25 9.36
N ILE A 623 7.67 0.08 8.05
CA ILE A 623 6.62 0.53 7.15
C ILE A 623 5.57 -0.58 7.01
N GLU A 624 4.31 -0.17 7.00
CA GLU A 624 3.18 -1.03 6.68
C GLU A 624 2.64 -0.59 5.31
N MET A 625 2.63 -1.52 4.37
CA MET A 625 2.11 -1.35 3.01
C MET A 625 0.64 -1.73 2.94
N SER A 626 0.20 -2.68 3.78
CA SER A 626 -1.21 -2.99 3.95
C SER A 626 -1.95 -1.81 4.58
N VAL A 627 -3.15 -1.52 4.10
CA VAL A 627 -3.99 -0.47 4.69
C VAL A 627 -4.40 -0.85 6.12
N ALA A 628 -4.60 -2.13 6.38
CA ALA A 628 -4.91 -2.66 7.71
C ALA A 628 -3.63 -2.77 8.55
N SER A 629 -3.32 -1.75 9.37
CA SER A 629 -2.17 -1.73 10.26
C SER A 629 -2.20 -2.88 11.25
N THR A 630 -1.11 -3.62 11.40
CA THR A 630 -1.01 -4.80 12.29
C THR A 630 0.25 -4.79 13.15
N LYS A 631 1.46 -4.84 12.57
CA LYS A 631 2.72 -4.92 13.36
C LYS A 631 2.96 -3.68 14.21
N ALA A 632 2.53 -2.51 13.75
CA ALA A 632 2.66 -1.26 14.51
C ALA A 632 1.89 -1.31 15.84
N PHE A 633 0.74 -1.97 15.90
CA PHE A 633 -0.03 -2.14 17.13
C PHE A 633 0.81 -2.80 18.23
N TYR A 634 1.47 -3.90 17.92
CA TYR A 634 2.29 -4.64 18.90
C TYR A 634 3.49 -3.83 19.38
N SER A 635 4.16 -3.15 18.49
CA SER A 635 5.31 -2.30 18.82
C SER A 635 4.89 -1.09 19.66
N GLN A 636 3.72 -0.51 19.40
CA GLN A 636 3.15 0.57 20.20
C GLN A 636 2.80 0.11 21.62
N ILE A 637 2.31 -1.11 21.78
CA ILE A 637 2.06 -1.70 23.09
C ILE A 637 3.38 -1.94 23.84
N ALA A 638 4.40 -2.52 23.19
CA ALA A 638 5.73 -2.70 23.79
C ALA A 638 6.30 -1.37 24.29
N ALA A 639 6.27 -0.34 23.45
CA ALA A 639 6.70 1.00 23.80
C ALA A 639 5.84 1.60 24.92
N GLY A 640 4.53 1.35 24.90
CA GLY A 640 3.59 1.77 25.93
C GLY A 640 3.94 1.21 27.30
N PHE A 641 4.21 -0.09 27.42
CA PHE A 641 4.61 -0.70 28.69
C PHE A 641 5.95 -0.13 29.19
N LEU A 642 6.95 0.04 28.30
CA LEU A 642 8.23 0.64 28.69
C LEU A 642 8.05 2.07 29.22
N LEU A 643 7.31 2.91 28.51
CA LEU A 643 7.04 4.28 28.93
C LEU A 643 6.16 4.32 30.20
N GLY A 644 5.17 3.45 30.28
CA GLY A 644 4.29 3.33 31.46
C GLY A 644 5.06 2.98 32.72
N ILE A 645 5.98 2.03 32.65
CA ILE A 645 6.86 1.65 33.77
C ILE A 645 7.75 2.84 34.18
N ALA A 646 8.37 3.53 33.21
CA ALA A 646 9.20 4.69 33.51
C ALA A 646 8.40 5.85 34.13
N ILE A 647 7.14 6.05 33.72
CA ILE A 647 6.23 7.04 34.33
C ILE A 647 5.86 6.63 35.75
N SER A 648 5.54 5.34 35.98
CA SER A 648 5.23 4.81 37.33
C SER A 648 6.40 5.02 38.28
N GLU A 649 7.62 4.72 37.86
CA GLU A 649 8.84 4.96 38.65
C GLU A 649 9.09 6.45 38.92
N ALA A 650 8.84 7.31 37.94
CA ALA A 650 8.99 8.76 38.10
C ALA A 650 7.95 9.35 39.07
N ALA A 651 6.71 8.83 39.08
CA ALA A 651 5.62 9.30 39.95
C ALA A 651 5.72 8.76 41.37
N ASN A 652 6.03 7.48 41.55
CA ASN A 652 5.98 6.79 42.83
C ASN A 652 7.36 6.65 43.52
N GLY A 653 8.45 6.90 42.79
CA GLY A 653 9.80 6.62 43.25
C GLY A 653 10.22 5.14 43.07
N PRO A 654 11.39 4.74 43.58
CA PRO A 654 11.86 3.36 43.49
C PRO A 654 10.91 2.41 44.24
N LEU A 655 10.69 1.21 43.64
CA LEU A 655 9.90 0.16 44.28
C LEU A 655 10.62 -0.41 45.51
N GLU A 656 10.04 -0.22 46.71
CA GLU A 656 10.57 -0.73 47.93
C GLU A 656 9.96 -2.07 48.40
N ASP A 657 8.69 -2.30 47.95
CA ASP A 657 7.94 -3.50 48.31
C ASP A 657 8.40 -4.72 47.46
N PRO A 658 8.86 -5.82 48.10
CA PRO A 658 9.37 -7.00 47.40
C PRO A 658 8.34 -7.65 46.47
N ASP A 659 7.07 -7.68 46.86
CA ASP A 659 6.00 -8.31 46.07
C ASP A 659 5.70 -7.51 44.84
N THR A 660 5.66 -6.19 44.94
CA THR A 660 5.49 -5.28 43.79
C THR A 660 6.69 -5.36 42.83
N LYS A 661 7.90 -5.47 43.39
CA LYS A 661 9.12 -5.61 42.58
C LYS A 661 9.15 -6.94 41.83
N GLU A 662 8.75 -8.04 42.45
CA GLU A 662 8.67 -9.33 41.75
C GLU A 662 7.59 -9.33 40.66
N LYS A 663 6.42 -8.71 40.88
CA LYS A 663 5.42 -8.53 39.83
C LYS A 663 5.98 -7.74 38.63
N ARG A 664 6.73 -6.66 38.88
CA ARG A 664 7.40 -5.87 37.85
C ARG A 664 8.43 -6.71 37.09
N ASN A 665 9.25 -7.48 37.78
CA ASN A 665 10.22 -8.38 37.18
C ASN A 665 9.54 -9.46 36.31
N LEU A 666 8.43 -10.02 36.82
CA LEU A 666 7.64 -10.99 36.05
C LEU A 666 7.08 -10.38 34.75
N LEU A 667 6.54 -9.17 34.81
CA LEU A 667 6.05 -8.44 33.64
C LEU A 667 7.17 -8.19 32.63
N LEU A 668 8.33 -7.75 33.07
CA LEU A 668 9.49 -7.47 32.21
C LEU A 668 10.07 -8.75 31.58
N ARG A 669 10.10 -9.87 32.31
CA ARG A 669 10.43 -11.18 31.73
C ARG A 669 9.41 -11.61 30.70
N GLY A 670 8.12 -11.45 30.99
CA GLY A 670 7.04 -11.73 30.05
C GLY A 670 7.15 -10.91 28.76
N LEU A 671 7.48 -9.61 28.85
CA LEU A 671 7.74 -8.78 27.66
C LEU A 671 8.89 -9.32 26.81
N LYS A 672 9.99 -9.78 27.42
CA LYS A 672 11.14 -10.38 26.70
C LYS A 672 10.79 -11.73 26.05
N GLU A 673 9.91 -12.51 26.65
CA GLU A 673 9.47 -13.82 26.16
C GLU A 673 8.40 -13.73 25.06
N LEU A 674 7.59 -12.68 25.10
CA LEU A 674 6.40 -12.51 24.24
C LEU A 674 6.67 -12.68 22.73
N PRO A 675 7.78 -12.20 22.14
CA PRO A 675 8.08 -12.46 20.72
C PRO A 675 8.14 -13.95 20.36
N SER A 676 8.64 -14.81 21.28
CA SER A 676 8.64 -16.26 21.06
C SER A 676 7.23 -16.83 21.07
N LEU A 677 6.40 -16.43 22.04
CA LEU A 677 5.01 -16.86 22.14
C LEU A 677 4.16 -16.37 20.96
N MET A 678 4.43 -15.16 20.44
CA MET A 678 3.81 -14.66 19.23
C MET A 678 4.15 -15.54 18.01
N ARG A 679 5.38 -16.04 17.90
CA ARG A 679 5.77 -16.97 16.83
C ARG A 679 5.08 -18.34 16.97
N GLU A 680 4.81 -18.79 18.19
CA GLU A 680 4.01 -19.99 18.43
C GLU A 680 2.56 -19.80 17.93
N VAL A 681 1.93 -18.66 18.17
CA VAL A 681 0.60 -18.34 17.61
C VAL A 681 0.63 -18.30 16.08
N LEU A 682 1.70 -17.74 15.47
CA LEU A 682 1.85 -17.75 14.00
C LEU A 682 1.97 -19.18 13.45
N ALA A 683 2.60 -20.10 14.17
CA ALA A 683 2.71 -21.49 13.74
C ALA A 683 1.35 -22.23 13.71
N GLU A 684 0.34 -21.72 14.45
CA GLU A 684 -1.03 -22.24 14.45
C GLU A 684 -1.91 -21.69 13.31
N GLN A 685 -1.34 -20.91 12.36
CA GLN A 685 -2.08 -20.31 11.25
C GLN A 685 -2.96 -21.32 10.51
N GLY A 686 -2.45 -22.54 10.24
CA GLY A 686 -3.22 -23.57 9.53
C GLY A 686 -4.50 -23.97 10.26
N ARG A 687 -4.46 -24.14 11.59
CA ARG A 687 -5.63 -24.44 12.41
C ARG A 687 -6.61 -23.28 12.46
N ILE A 688 -6.11 -22.06 12.55
CA ILE A 688 -6.93 -20.84 12.54
C ILE A 688 -7.62 -20.71 11.18
N SER A 689 -6.91 -21.01 10.09
CA SER A 689 -7.44 -21.01 8.71
C SER A 689 -8.60 -21.99 8.54
N GLU A 690 -8.49 -23.21 9.07
CA GLU A 690 -9.59 -24.20 9.06
C GLU A 690 -10.86 -23.66 9.74
N ILE A 691 -10.71 -23.02 10.90
CA ILE A 691 -11.83 -22.45 11.65
C ILE A 691 -12.45 -21.27 10.86
N ALA A 692 -11.62 -20.39 10.32
CA ALA A 692 -12.07 -19.24 9.55
C ALA A 692 -12.81 -19.66 8.27
N THR A 693 -12.27 -20.63 7.55
CA THR A 693 -12.85 -21.17 6.30
C THR A 693 -14.21 -21.85 6.57
N GLU A 694 -14.35 -22.57 7.67
CA GLU A 694 -15.62 -23.21 8.03
C GLU A 694 -16.72 -22.20 8.41
N LEU A 695 -16.35 -21.09 9.07
CA LEU A 695 -17.35 -20.23 9.71
C LEU A 695 -17.57 -18.89 9.01
N ALA A 696 -16.53 -18.24 8.50
CA ALA A 696 -16.62 -16.87 8.01
C ALA A 696 -17.53 -16.70 6.78
N PRO A 697 -17.50 -17.59 5.76
CA PRO A 697 -18.34 -17.46 4.57
C PRO A 697 -19.84 -17.52 4.86
N ALA A 698 -20.24 -18.39 5.80
CA ALA A 698 -21.64 -18.68 6.08
C ALA A 698 -22.32 -17.68 7.03
N LYS A 699 -21.55 -16.91 7.81
CA LYS A 699 -22.10 -16.05 8.86
C LYS A 699 -22.22 -14.58 8.44
N LYS A 700 -23.47 -14.08 8.45
CA LYS A 700 -23.78 -12.68 8.09
C LYS A 700 -23.42 -11.71 9.23
N TYR A 701 -23.76 -12.07 10.47
CA TYR A 701 -23.59 -11.22 11.65
C TYR A 701 -22.43 -11.70 12.50
N TRP A 702 -21.59 -10.77 12.90
CA TRP A 702 -20.39 -11.03 13.69
C TRP A 702 -20.34 -10.09 14.89
N ALA A 703 -19.74 -10.54 15.98
CA ALA A 703 -19.44 -9.75 17.15
C ALA A 703 -18.10 -10.20 17.74
N ILE A 704 -17.43 -9.30 18.44
CA ILE A 704 -16.21 -9.62 19.18
C ILE A 704 -16.39 -9.15 20.61
N VAL A 705 -16.01 -9.96 21.57
CA VAL A 705 -16.14 -9.63 22.98
C VAL A 705 -14.87 -9.93 23.75
N GLY A 706 -14.65 -9.20 24.83
CA GLY A 706 -13.54 -9.43 25.75
C GLY A 706 -13.69 -8.64 27.04
N ASN A 707 -13.15 -9.14 28.13
CA ASN A 707 -13.18 -8.50 29.45
C ASN A 707 -11.76 -8.12 29.90
N GLY A 708 -11.63 -7.12 30.77
CA GLY A 708 -10.33 -6.60 31.20
C GLY A 708 -9.51 -6.11 30.00
N LEU A 709 -8.24 -6.48 29.93
CA LEU A 709 -7.38 -6.11 28.78
C LEU A 709 -7.78 -6.80 27.47
N ASN A 710 -8.54 -7.89 27.51
CA ASN A 710 -9.06 -8.53 26.29
C ASN A 710 -10.07 -7.65 25.54
N ILE A 711 -10.64 -6.58 26.13
CA ILE A 711 -11.43 -5.59 25.37
C ILE A 711 -10.56 -4.79 24.40
N VAL A 712 -9.28 -4.61 24.68
CA VAL A 712 -8.32 -3.97 23.75
C VAL A 712 -8.14 -4.88 22.53
N ALA A 713 -7.94 -6.19 22.76
CA ALA A 713 -7.88 -7.19 21.69
C ALA A 713 -9.17 -7.17 20.86
N ALA A 714 -10.34 -7.21 21.51
CA ALA A 714 -11.63 -7.20 20.84
C ALA A 714 -11.81 -5.95 19.95
N LYS A 715 -11.42 -4.76 20.44
CA LYS A 715 -11.49 -3.52 19.67
C LYS A 715 -10.56 -3.53 18.45
N GLU A 716 -9.34 -4.03 18.60
CA GLU A 716 -8.37 -4.10 17.50
C GLU A 716 -8.81 -5.12 16.45
N ILE A 717 -9.17 -6.33 16.86
CA ILE A 717 -9.67 -7.37 15.97
C ILE A 717 -10.91 -6.89 15.23
N ARG A 718 -11.82 -6.15 15.90
CA ARG A 718 -12.99 -5.54 15.28
C ARG A 718 -12.61 -4.63 14.12
N ILE A 719 -11.59 -3.76 14.28
CA ILE A 719 -11.11 -2.88 13.21
C ILE A 719 -10.67 -3.74 12.02
N LYS A 720 -9.80 -4.72 12.26
CA LYS A 720 -9.25 -5.58 11.19
C LYS A 720 -10.31 -6.39 10.47
N LEU A 721 -11.22 -7.04 11.20
CA LEU A 721 -12.29 -7.80 10.58
C LEU A 721 -13.28 -6.91 9.80
N SER A 722 -13.52 -5.68 10.27
CA SER A 722 -14.35 -4.73 9.52
C SER A 722 -13.68 -4.28 8.23
N GLU A 723 -12.37 -4.02 8.27
CA GLU A 723 -11.58 -3.61 7.11
C GLU A 723 -11.42 -4.74 6.08
N LEU A 724 -11.11 -5.95 6.54
CA LEU A 724 -10.81 -7.08 5.66
C LEU A 724 -12.06 -7.79 5.13
N CYS A 725 -13.08 -7.96 5.98
CA CYS A 725 -14.25 -8.77 5.65
C CYS A 725 -15.50 -7.95 5.31
N TYR A 726 -15.42 -6.62 5.36
CA TYR A 726 -16.51 -5.66 5.08
C TYR A 726 -17.75 -5.91 5.94
N LYS A 727 -17.53 -6.21 7.21
CA LYS A 727 -18.59 -6.45 8.20
C LYS A 727 -18.74 -5.27 9.14
N SER A 728 -19.96 -4.89 9.47
CA SER A 728 -20.24 -4.02 10.60
C SER A 728 -20.21 -4.84 11.89
N ILE A 729 -19.19 -4.66 12.69
CA ILE A 729 -18.90 -5.49 13.87
C ILE A 729 -18.88 -4.64 15.13
N ALA A 730 -19.55 -5.10 16.19
CA ALA A 730 -19.44 -4.52 17.52
C ALA A 730 -18.28 -5.15 18.30
N ALA A 731 -17.60 -4.37 19.14
CA ALA A 731 -16.65 -4.83 20.13
C ALA A 731 -17.17 -4.44 21.52
N ASP A 732 -17.56 -5.41 22.33
CA ASP A 732 -18.28 -5.23 23.59
C ASP A 732 -17.67 -6.10 24.68
N PHE A 733 -18.14 -5.91 25.93
CA PHE A 733 -17.89 -6.87 27.00
C PHE A 733 -18.75 -8.13 26.80
N THR A 734 -18.32 -9.25 27.36
CA THR A 734 -19.05 -10.52 27.21
C THR A 734 -20.51 -10.41 27.65
N GLU A 735 -20.78 -9.68 28.73
CA GLU A 735 -22.15 -9.52 29.27
C GLU A 735 -23.06 -8.61 28.45
N ASP A 736 -22.50 -7.80 27.53
CA ASP A 736 -23.30 -6.87 26.72
C ASP A 736 -24.07 -7.59 25.60
N LYS A 737 -23.69 -8.81 25.22
CA LYS A 737 -24.40 -9.63 24.24
C LYS A 737 -25.59 -10.35 24.85
N LYS A 738 -26.74 -9.65 24.91
CA LYS A 738 -27.99 -10.19 25.44
C LYS A 738 -28.86 -10.83 24.34
N HIS A 739 -30.01 -11.35 24.73
CA HIS A 739 -30.90 -12.16 23.85
C HIS A 739 -31.28 -11.46 22.54
N ILE A 740 -31.37 -10.11 22.53
CA ILE A 740 -31.71 -9.36 21.30
C ILE A 740 -30.61 -9.50 20.27
N ASP A 741 -29.34 -9.33 20.67
CA ASP A 741 -28.18 -9.49 19.80
C ASP A 741 -27.98 -10.93 19.35
N LEU A 742 -28.27 -11.89 20.21
CA LEU A 742 -28.15 -13.33 19.95
C LEU A 742 -29.24 -13.86 19.02
N SER A 743 -30.37 -13.15 18.88
CA SER A 743 -31.47 -13.58 17.98
C SER A 743 -31.08 -13.66 16.51
N ALA A 744 -30.01 -12.97 16.11
CA ALA A 744 -29.44 -13.03 14.77
C ALA A 744 -28.46 -14.21 14.55
N GLU A 745 -28.28 -15.07 15.53
CA GLU A 745 -27.36 -16.23 15.54
C GLU A 745 -25.92 -15.86 15.07
N PRO A 746 -25.29 -14.80 15.65
CA PRO A 746 -24.02 -14.28 15.17
C PRO A 746 -22.87 -15.26 15.42
N MET A 747 -21.80 -15.11 14.64
CA MET A 747 -20.49 -15.58 15.04
C MET A 747 -19.92 -14.61 16.09
N ILE A 748 -19.47 -15.13 17.21
CA ILE A 748 -18.93 -14.34 18.31
C ILE A 748 -17.49 -14.78 18.58
N LEU A 749 -16.54 -13.91 18.31
CA LEU A 749 -15.15 -14.11 18.69
C LEU A 749 -14.98 -13.63 20.13
N VAL A 750 -14.56 -14.53 21.01
CA VAL A 750 -14.41 -14.27 22.45
C VAL A 750 -12.92 -14.24 22.78
N CYS A 751 -12.39 -13.06 23.11
CA CYS A 751 -11.01 -12.89 23.58
C CYS A 751 -10.97 -13.19 25.08
N ALA A 752 -10.32 -14.28 25.49
CA ALA A 752 -10.33 -14.81 26.85
C ALA A 752 -8.97 -15.31 27.34
N ALA A 753 -7.86 -15.00 26.63
CA ALA A 753 -6.52 -15.36 27.10
C ALA A 753 -6.16 -14.63 28.41
N GLY A 754 -5.50 -15.33 29.31
CA GLY A 754 -5.08 -14.80 30.61
C GLY A 754 -6.22 -14.59 31.62
N LEU A 755 -7.45 -15.05 31.33
CA LEU A 755 -8.53 -15.04 32.30
C LEU A 755 -8.37 -16.23 33.27
N ASP A 756 -8.50 -15.96 34.54
CA ASP A 756 -8.37 -16.97 35.59
C ASP A 756 -9.54 -16.96 36.61
N GLY A 757 -9.60 -17.97 37.46
CA GLY A 757 -10.52 -18.07 38.62
C GLY A 757 -11.99 -17.84 38.24
N SER A 758 -12.66 -16.99 39.00
CA SER A 758 -14.09 -16.69 38.81
C SER A 758 -14.38 -15.93 37.53
N VAL A 759 -13.44 -15.10 37.04
CA VAL A 759 -13.62 -14.31 35.82
C VAL A 759 -13.67 -15.23 34.61
N ALA A 760 -12.77 -16.22 34.52
CA ALA A 760 -12.79 -17.23 33.46
C ALA A 760 -14.08 -18.05 33.46
N ILE A 761 -14.56 -18.45 34.67
CA ILE A 761 -15.81 -19.21 34.83
C ILE A 761 -17.02 -18.37 34.39
N ASP A 762 -17.05 -17.09 34.71
CA ASP A 762 -18.17 -16.22 34.32
C ASP A 762 -18.16 -15.99 32.79
N ALA A 763 -17.01 -15.74 32.19
CA ALA A 763 -16.89 -15.68 30.71
C ALA A 763 -17.34 -16.99 30.04
N ALA A 764 -17.00 -18.16 30.62
CA ALA A 764 -17.42 -19.46 30.11
C ALA A 764 -18.93 -19.68 30.21
N LYS A 765 -19.61 -19.15 31.25
CA LYS A 765 -21.07 -19.17 31.36
C LYS A 765 -21.73 -18.34 30.27
N GLU A 766 -21.17 -17.15 29.95
CA GLU A 766 -21.70 -16.32 28.85
C GLU A 766 -21.51 -17.04 27.52
N VAL A 767 -20.39 -17.72 27.28
CA VAL A 767 -20.18 -18.57 26.10
C VAL A 767 -21.23 -19.68 26.02
N ALA A 768 -21.60 -20.30 27.13
CA ALA A 768 -22.68 -21.31 27.18
C ALA A 768 -24.05 -20.69 26.84
N ILE A 769 -24.32 -19.47 27.31
CA ILE A 769 -25.54 -18.71 26.92
C ILE A 769 -25.57 -18.42 25.45
N TYR A 770 -24.46 -17.95 24.84
CA TYR A 770 -24.37 -17.73 23.40
C TYR A 770 -24.70 -19.00 22.62
N ARG A 771 -24.14 -20.13 23.04
CA ARG A 771 -24.37 -21.43 22.41
C ARG A 771 -25.81 -21.87 22.53
N ALA A 772 -26.44 -21.67 23.70
CA ALA A 772 -27.85 -21.98 23.93
C ALA A 772 -28.79 -21.17 23.04
N HIS A 773 -28.40 -19.95 22.66
CA HIS A 773 -29.13 -19.09 21.73
C HIS A 773 -28.71 -19.28 20.27
N LYS A 774 -28.01 -20.39 19.91
CA LYS A 774 -27.56 -20.73 18.55
C LYS A 774 -26.53 -19.80 17.93
N ALA A 775 -25.94 -18.90 18.70
CA ALA A 775 -24.78 -18.18 18.27
C ALA A 775 -23.60 -19.14 18.08
N THR A 776 -22.60 -18.69 17.37
CA THR A 776 -21.40 -19.48 17.02
C THR A 776 -20.20 -18.90 17.79
N PRO A 777 -19.99 -19.25 19.07
CA PRO A 777 -18.85 -18.76 19.83
C PRO A 777 -17.55 -19.46 19.42
N VAL A 778 -16.57 -18.67 19.05
CA VAL A 778 -15.16 -19.04 18.81
C VAL A 778 -14.34 -18.37 19.91
N VAL A 779 -13.70 -19.15 20.76
CA VAL A 779 -12.98 -18.63 21.92
C VAL A 779 -11.47 -18.67 21.69
N ILE A 780 -10.79 -17.56 21.93
CA ILE A 780 -9.32 -17.46 21.92
C ILE A 780 -8.88 -17.47 23.38
N THR A 781 -8.16 -18.52 23.81
CA THR A 781 -7.81 -18.71 25.24
C THR A 781 -6.56 -19.56 25.40
N ASP A 782 -5.91 -19.43 26.54
CA ASP A 782 -4.82 -20.27 27.06
C ASP A 782 -5.32 -21.38 28.01
N THR A 783 -6.65 -21.42 28.27
CA THR A 783 -7.29 -22.40 29.15
C THR A 783 -8.52 -23.05 28.47
N PRO A 784 -8.30 -23.84 27.40
CA PRO A 784 -9.39 -24.39 26.58
C PRO A 784 -10.38 -25.27 27.35
N GLU A 785 -9.96 -25.93 28.40
CA GLU A 785 -10.78 -26.80 29.25
C GLU A 785 -11.91 -26.05 30.00
N VAL A 786 -11.73 -24.75 30.26
CA VAL A 786 -12.75 -23.91 30.91
C VAL A 786 -13.90 -23.61 29.95
N PHE A 787 -13.64 -23.50 28.67
CA PHE A 787 -14.60 -23.08 27.65
C PHE A 787 -15.22 -24.24 26.85
N SER A 788 -15.60 -25.32 27.55
CA SER A 788 -16.18 -26.55 26.94
C SER A 788 -17.46 -26.32 26.10
N SER A 789 -18.16 -25.20 26.31
CA SER A 789 -19.34 -24.80 25.55
C SER A 789 -19.05 -24.07 24.24
N ALA A 790 -17.77 -23.69 23.96
CA ALA A 790 -17.37 -23.06 22.72
C ALA A 790 -17.66 -24.00 21.52
N LEU A 791 -17.98 -23.41 20.37
CA LEU A 791 -18.08 -24.20 19.14
C LEU A 791 -16.69 -24.58 18.64
N LYS A 792 -15.78 -23.61 18.65
CA LYS A 792 -14.36 -23.75 18.29
C LYS A 792 -13.51 -23.01 19.33
N VAL A 793 -12.29 -23.50 19.51
CA VAL A 793 -11.30 -22.87 20.37
C VAL A 793 -10.03 -22.65 19.55
N ILE A 794 -9.51 -21.42 19.63
CA ILE A 794 -8.19 -21.06 19.16
C ILE A 794 -7.31 -20.97 20.43
N GLU A 795 -6.44 -21.94 20.58
CA GLU A 795 -5.54 -22.01 21.73
C GLU A 795 -4.34 -21.12 21.50
N VAL A 796 -3.96 -20.35 22.53
CA VAL A 796 -2.76 -19.51 22.54
C VAL A 796 -1.88 -19.93 23.72
N PRO A 797 -0.56 -19.74 23.64
CA PRO A 797 0.31 -20.10 24.77
C PRO A 797 0.04 -19.23 26.00
N PRO A 798 0.21 -19.79 27.23
CA PRO A 798 0.05 -19.03 28.45
C PRO A 798 1.17 -17.99 28.62
N THR A 799 0.83 -16.83 29.20
CA THR A 799 1.79 -15.78 29.55
C THR A 799 1.31 -14.99 30.76
N VAL A 800 2.05 -13.96 31.14
CA VAL A 800 1.62 -13.01 32.17
C VAL A 800 0.28 -12.38 31.77
N LYS A 801 -0.69 -12.38 32.69
CA LYS A 801 -2.10 -11.99 32.39
C LYS A 801 -2.21 -10.61 31.76
N GLU A 802 -1.34 -9.68 32.15
CA GLU A 802 -1.29 -8.32 31.61
C GLU A 802 -0.88 -8.28 30.13
N LEU A 803 -0.27 -9.36 29.61
CA LEU A 803 0.23 -9.47 28.24
C LEU A 803 -0.60 -10.43 27.38
N ALA A 804 -1.43 -11.28 27.97
CA ALA A 804 -2.14 -12.35 27.28
C ALA A 804 -3.07 -11.84 26.14
N PHE A 805 -3.66 -10.65 26.29
CA PHE A 805 -4.49 -10.03 25.27
C PHE A 805 -3.74 -9.79 23.93
N ILE A 806 -2.42 -9.67 23.98
CA ILE A 806 -1.57 -9.49 22.79
C ILE A 806 -1.63 -10.75 21.93
N LEU A 807 -1.59 -11.94 22.55
CA LEU A 807 -1.71 -13.22 21.86
C LEU A 807 -3.13 -13.44 21.34
N SER A 808 -4.17 -13.00 22.10
CA SER A 808 -5.55 -12.96 21.59
C SER A 808 -5.66 -12.10 20.32
N THR A 809 -4.99 -10.94 20.32
CA THR A 809 -5.02 -10.04 19.15
C THR A 809 -4.35 -10.69 17.94
N MET A 810 -3.20 -11.35 18.15
CA MET A 810 -2.48 -12.00 17.05
C MET A 810 -3.30 -13.14 16.42
N ALA A 811 -3.89 -14.00 17.24
CA ALA A 811 -4.81 -15.03 16.77
C ALA A 811 -5.99 -14.42 15.99
N GLY A 812 -6.51 -13.28 16.45
CA GLY A 812 -7.58 -12.55 15.78
C GLY A 812 -7.17 -11.89 14.45
N HIS A 813 -5.93 -11.39 14.33
CA HIS A 813 -5.39 -10.87 13.08
C HIS A 813 -5.22 -11.97 12.04
N ILE A 814 -4.69 -13.13 12.43
CA ILE A 814 -4.58 -14.31 11.56
C ILE A 814 -5.98 -14.77 11.13
N PHE A 815 -6.91 -14.87 12.09
CA PHE A 815 -8.31 -15.22 11.78
C PHE A 815 -8.94 -14.25 10.78
N GLY A 816 -8.69 -12.95 10.92
CA GLY A 816 -9.20 -11.92 10.02
C GLY A 816 -8.66 -12.06 8.60
N TYR A 817 -7.36 -12.31 8.46
CA TYR A 817 -6.72 -12.58 7.18
C TYR A 817 -7.31 -13.83 6.50
N GLU A 818 -7.39 -14.96 7.20
CA GLU A 818 -7.92 -16.22 6.69
C GLU A 818 -9.41 -16.15 6.38
N ALA A 819 -10.17 -15.42 7.19
CA ALA A 819 -11.59 -15.17 6.95
C ALA A 819 -11.82 -14.38 5.65
N ALA A 820 -11.01 -13.37 5.39
CA ALA A 820 -11.08 -12.59 4.17
C ALA A 820 -10.74 -13.44 2.94
N LEU A 821 -9.68 -14.25 3.01
CA LEU A 821 -9.33 -15.21 1.94
C LEU A 821 -10.46 -16.20 1.66
N SER A 822 -11.08 -16.74 2.70
CA SER A 822 -12.16 -17.72 2.54
C SER A 822 -13.42 -17.12 1.92
N ILE A 823 -13.71 -15.85 2.23
CA ILE A 823 -14.82 -15.12 1.60
C ILE A 823 -14.49 -14.83 0.12
N ASP A 824 -13.29 -14.38 -0.18
CA ASP A 824 -12.84 -14.12 -1.55
C ASP A 824 -12.89 -15.37 -2.43
N ALA A 825 -12.51 -16.50 -1.89
CA ALA A 825 -12.56 -17.80 -2.57
C ALA A 825 -13.96 -18.19 -3.05
N GLN A 826 -15.03 -17.65 -2.43
CA GLN A 826 -16.42 -17.87 -2.87
C GLN A 826 -16.70 -17.29 -4.26
N ALA A 827 -15.95 -16.28 -4.71
CA ALA A 827 -16.07 -15.70 -6.04
C ALA A 827 -15.44 -16.57 -7.15
N THR A 828 -14.61 -17.55 -6.82
CA THR A 828 -13.88 -18.37 -7.79
C THR A 828 -14.78 -18.98 -8.87
N PRO A 829 -15.92 -19.62 -8.57
CA PRO A 829 -16.81 -20.17 -9.63
C PRO A 829 -17.33 -19.10 -10.59
N PHE A 830 -17.54 -17.88 -10.10
CA PHE A 830 -18.03 -16.77 -10.92
C PHE A 830 -16.93 -16.23 -11.82
N ARG A 831 -15.72 -16.09 -11.31
CA ARG A 831 -14.52 -15.68 -12.07
C ARG A 831 -14.21 -16.68 -13.18
N GLU A 832 -14.28 -17.99 -12.90
CA GLU A 832 -14.06 -19.05 -13.90
C GLU A 832 -15.07 -18.96 -15.07
N ILE A 833 -16.36 -18.79 -14.79
CA ILE A 833 -17.41 -18.67 -15.83
C ILE A 833 -17.17 -17.39 -16.65
N ARG A 834 -16.95 -16.26 -15.98
CA ARG A 834 -16.76 -14.98 -16.63
C ARG A 834 -15.54 -14.98 -17.55
N SER A 835 -14.39 -15.41 -17.04
CA SER A 835 -13.15 -15.51 -17.82
C SER A 835 -13.30 -16.44 -19.04
N ALA A 836 -14.03 -17.55 -18.91
CA ALA A 836 -14.30 -18.44 -20.01
C ALA A 836 -15.15 -17.75 -21.12
N ILE A 837 -16.15 -16.97 -20.73
CA ILE A 837 -17.02 -16.22 -21.67
C ILE A 837 -16.17 -15.13 -22.38
N GLU A 838 -15.43 -14.33 -21.63
CA GLU A 838 -14.61 -13.24 -22.15
C GLU A 838 -13.52 -13.76 -23.13
N SER A 839 -12.85 -14.86 -22.75
CA SER A 839 -11.86 -15.52 -23.62
C SER A 839 -12.51 -16.05 -24.92
N ALA A 840 -13.71 -16.62 -24.84
CA ALA A 840 -14.40 -17.13 -26.01
C ALA A 840 -14.81 -15.99 -26.97
N VAL A 841 -15.27 -14.87 -26.45
CA VAL A 841 -15.62 -13.67 -27.22
C VAL A 841 -14.39 -13.07 -27.88
N SER A 842 -13.30 -12.89 -27.14
CA SER A 842 -12.04 -12.29 -27.65
C SER A 842 -11.39 -13.14 -28.76
N ASN A 843 -11.35 -14.46 -28.55
CA ASN A 843 -10.70 -15.36 -29.50
C ASN A 843 -11.52 -15.66 -30.78
N ASN A 844 -12.83 -15.43 -30.75
CA ASN A 844 -13.74 -15.74 -31.87
C ASN A 844 -14.82 -14.67 -32.04
N PRO A 845 -14.49 -13.46 -32.43
CA PRO A 845 -15.47 -12.35 -32.53
C PRO A 845 -16.61 -12.61 -33.52
N ASP A 846 -16.40 -13.45 -34.53
CA ASP A 846 -17.41 -13.79 -35.57
C ASP A 846 -18.32 -14.99 -35.18
N MET A 847 -18.09 -15.59 -34.00
CA MET A 847 -18.87 -16.75 -33.56
C MET A 847 -20.29 -16.32 -33.12
N THR A 848 -21.30 -17.06 -33.56
CA THR A 848 -22.67 -16.78 -33.12
C THR A 848 -22.84 -17.12 -31.63
N GLY A 849 -23.67 -16.36 -30.94
CA GLY A 849 -23.89 -16.57 -29.48
C GLY A 849 -24.41 -17.99 -29.17
N GLU A 850 -25.13 -18.66 -30.10
CA GLU A 850 -25.60 -20.04 -29.91
C GLU A 850 -24.45 -21.05 -29.89
N VAL A 851 -23.51 -20.94 -30.83
CA VAL A 851 -22.32 -21.80 -30.88
C VAL A 851 -21.43 -21.55 -29.68
N MET A 852 -21.23 -20.29 -29.31
CA MET A 852 -20.44 -19.88 -28.13
C MET A 852 -21.03 -20.47 -26.85
N LEU A 853 -22.32 -20.30 -26.63
CA LEU A 853 -23.02 -20.86 -25.46
C LEU A 853 -22.91 -22.39 -25.41
N GLY A 854 -23.02 -23.06 -26.58
CA GLY A 854 -22.85 -24.49 -26.70
C GLY A 854 -21.44 -24.95 -26.27
N ASN A 855 -20.42 -24.25 -26.71
CA ASN A 855 -19.01 -24.56 -26.37
C ASN A 855 -18.67 -24.33 -24.89
N LEU A 856 -19.25 -23.28 -24.28
CA LEU A 856 -19.03 -22.91 -22.88
C LEU A 856 -19.84 -23.77 -21.90
N LYS A 857 -20.86 -24.47 -22.35
CA LYS A 857 -21.80 -25.22 -21.48
C LYS A 857 -21.11 -26.17 -20.51
N PRO A 858 -20.06 -26.94 -20.84
CA PRO A 858 -19.38 -27.83 -19.88
C PRO A 858 -18.69 -27.07 -18.75
N GLN A 859 -18.05 -25.93 -19.05
CA GLN A 859 -17.37 -25.09 -18.05
C GLN A 859 -18.39 -24.42 -17.15
N ILE A 860 -19.44 -23.80 -17.74
CA ILE A 860 -20.54 -23.21 -16.98
C ILE A 860 -21.20 -24.25 -16.07
N GLN A 861 -21.41 -25.49 -16.55
CA GLN A 861 -22.03 -26.55 -15.76
C GLN A 861 -21.20 -26.94 -14.54
N LYS A 862 -19.87 -27.06 -14.70
CA LYS A 862 -18.97 -27.43 -13.59
C LYS A 862 -18.99 -26.37 -12.48
N ALA A 863 -18.78 -25.10 -12.84
CA ALA A 863 -18.77 -24.00 -11.88
C ALA A 863 -20.15 -23.74 -11.26
N SER A 864 -21.23 -23.90 -12.07
CA SER A 864 -22.62 -23.81 -11.55
C SER A 864 -22.93 -24.87 -10.50
N GLN A 865 -22.39 -26.07 -10.63
CA GLN A 865 -22.62 -27.11 -9.65
C GLN A 865 -22.02 -26.73 -8.29
N THR A 866 -20.80 -26.21 -8.28
CA THR A 866 -20.14 -25.70 -7.07
C THR A 866 -20.97 -24.58 -6.41
N PHE A 867 -21.45 -23.62 -7.20
CA PHE A 867 -22.31 -22.56 -6.69
C PHE A 867 -23.65 -23.08 -6.12
N PHE A 868 -24.33 -24.02 -6.81
CA PHE A 868 -25.58 -24.58 -6.34
C PHE A 868 -25.41 -25.40 -5.07
N ASP A 869 -24.30 -26.13 -4.93
CA ASP A 869 -23.97 -26.86 -3.72
C ASP A 869 -23.72 -25.91 -2.55
N GLY A 870 -22.96 -24.83 -2.75
CA GLY A 870 -22.73 -23.78 -1.75
C GLY A 870 -24.01 -23.02 -1.35
N LEU A 871 -24.94 -22.78 -2.30
CA LEU A 871 -26.24 -22.22 -1.94
C LEU A 871 -27.06 -23.16 -1.05
N ARG A 872 -27.01 -24.47 -1.30
CA ARG A 872 -27.74 -25.46 -0.50
C ARG A 872 -27.15 -25.64 0.91
N SER A 873 -25.81 -25.57 1.03
CA SER A 873 -25.14 -25.64 2.33
C SER A 873 -25.23 -24.34 3.13
N GLY A 874 -25.60 -23.23 2.46
CA GLY A 874 -25.67 -21.89 3.09
C GLY A 874 -24.35 -21.15 3.14
N ASP A 875 -23.33 -21.59 2.39
CA ASP A 875 -21.98 -20.98 2.38
C ASP A 875 -22.01 -19.52 1.92
N TYR A 876 -22.92 -19.17 1.02
CA TYR A 876 -23.10 -17.80 0.52
C TYR A 876 -23.94 -16.88 1.41
N ASN A 877 -24.53 -17.39 2.51
CA ASN A 877 -25.47 -16.62 3.35
C ASN A 877 -24.80 -15.41 4.03
N GLY A 878 -23.50 -15.46 4.21
CA GLY A 878 -22.75 -14.41 4.91
C GLY A 878 -22.46 -13.17 4.07
N ASN A 879 -22.30 -13.31 2.75
CA ASN A 879 -21.62 -12.28 1.96
C ASN A 879 -22.27 -11.98 0.60
N LEU A 880 -23.06 -12.90 0.05
CA LEU A 880 -23.75 -12.71 -1.23
C LEU A 880 -25.20 -12.27 -0.96
N GLU A 881 -25.63 -11.16 -1.58
CA GLU A 881 -26.99 -10.70 -1.44
C GLU A 881 -27.99 -11.67 -2.12
N ALA A 882 -29.15 -11.89 -1.50
CA ALA A 882 -30.14 -12.84 -1.99
C ALA A 882 -30.66 -12.51 -3.40
N SER A 883 -30.76 -11.23 -3.73
CA SER A 883 -31.14 -10.75 -5.07
C SER A 883 -30.09 -11.14 -6.12
N THR A 884 -28.82 -10.94 -5.82
CA THR A 884 -27.68 -11.29 -6.67
C THR A 884 -27.60 -12.81 -6.86
N ALA A 885 -27.65 -13.57 -5.76
CA ALA A 885 -27.66 -15.04 -5.79
C ALA A 885 -28.81 -15.59 -6.66
N THR A 886 -30.02 -15.03 -6.52
CA THR A 886 -31.21 -15.43 -7.31
C THR A 886 -31.01 -15.12 -8.78
N ARG A 887 -30.49 -13.93 -9.10
CA ARG A 887 -30.23 -13.51 -10.47
C ARG A 887 -29.20 -14.41 -11.15
N ILE A 888 -28.07 -14.66 -10.51
CA ILE A 888 -27.03 -15.59 -11.00
C ILE A 888 -27.62 -16.99 -11.22
N LEU A 889 -28.37 -17.51 -10.24
CA LEU A 889 -29.02 -18.83 -10.34
C LEU A 889 -29.91 -18.93 -11.58
N ILE A 890 -30.74 -17.92 -11.83
CA ILE A 890 -31.66 -17.89 -12.98
C ILE A 890 -30.85 -17.78 -14.27
N MET A 891 -29.86 -16.90 -14.36
CA MET A 891 -29.01 -16.76 -15.55
C MET A 891 -28.28 -18.06 -15.89
N LEU A 892 -27.71 -18.74 -14.90
CA LEU A 892 -27.07 -20.05 -15.08
C LEU A 892 -28.03 -21.10 -15.58
N LYS A 893 -29.30 -21.12 -15.12
CA LYS A 893 -30.32 -22.06 -15.60
C LYS A 893 -30.70 -21.78 -17.05
N TYR A 894 -30.80 -20.52 -17.46
CA TYR A 894 -31.02 -20.16 -18.87
C TYR A 894 -29.82 -20.58 -19.74
N SER A 895 -28.60 -20.30 -19.31
CA SER A 895 -27.39 -20.66 -20.04
C SER A 895 -27.17 -22.16 -20.19
N LEU A 896 -27.62 -22.96 -19.22
CA LEU A 896 -27.57 -24.42 -19.26
C LEU A 896 -28.74 -25.03 -20.04
N GLY A 897 -29.75 -24.22 -20.45
CA GLY A 897 -30.94 -24.66 -21.14
C GLY A 897 -31.96 -25.37 -20.23
N SER A 898 -31.87 -25.18 -18.91
CA SER A 898 -32.84 -25.72 -17.93
C SER A 898 -34.13 -24.91 -17.92
N ILE A 899 -34.11 -23.67 -18.40
CA ILE A 899 -35.27 -22.80 -18.61
C ILE A 899 -35.31 -22.44 -20.10
N PRO A 900 -36.49 -22.52 -20.78
CA PRO A 900 -36.61 -22.14 -22.18
C PRO A 900 -36.37 -20.65 -22.40
N LEU A 901 -35.70 -20.29 -23.49
CA LEU A 901 -35.37 -18.90 -23.81
C LEU A 901 -36.60 -18.01 -24.04
N ASP A 902 -37.70 -18.59 -24.50
CA ASP A 902 -38.97 -17.88 -24.68
C ASP A 902 -39.52 -17.26 -23.39
N SER A 903 -39.17 -17.84 -22.22
CA SER A 903 -39.55 -17.30 -20.91
C SER A 903 -38.75 -16.07 -20.49
N TYR A 904 -37.61 -15.81 -21.14
CA TYR A 904 -36.68 -14.72 -20.76
C TYR A 904 -37.36 -13.34 -20.84
N GLN A 905 -38.21 -13.14 -21.85
CA GLN A 905 -38.92 -11.87 -22.00
C GLN A 905 -39.90 -11.60 -20.86
N LEU A 906 -40.50 -12.67 -20.29
CA LEU A 906 -41.40 -12.51 -19.15
C LEU A 906 -40.63 -12.19 -17.86
N ASP A 907 -39.43 -12.78 -17.69
CA ASP A 907 -38.65 -12.62 -16.48
C ASP A 907 -37.83 -11.29 -16.49
N PHE A 908 -37.32 -10.85 -17.65
CA PHE A 908 -36.37 -9.73 -17.77
C PHE A 908 -36.80 -8.60 -18.72
N GLY A 909 -37.95 -8.70 -19.38
CA GLY A 909 -38.46 -7.69 -20.30
C GLY A 909 -37.70 -7.56 -21.61
N LYS A 910 -36.74 -8.44 -21.90
CA LYS A 910 -35.91 -8.46 -23.09
C LYS A 910 -36.10 -9.75 -23.88
N VAL A 911 -35.85 -9.74 -25.16
CA VAL A 911 -35.85 -10.95 -25.98
C VAL A 911 -34.66 -11.83 -25.60
N GLY A 912 -34.89 -13.05 -25.19
CA GLY A 912 -33.87 -14.01 -24.79
C GLY A 912 -33.15 -14.62 -26.00
N THR A 913 -32.06 -14.01 -26.42
CA THR A 913 -31.13 -14.62 -27.39
C THR A 913 -29.92 -15.18 -26.63
N PRO A 914 -29.18 -16.17 -27.18
CA PRO A 914 -27.96 -16.67 -26.57
C PRO A 914 -26.93 -15.57 -26.25
N ALA A 915 -26.79 -14.57 -27.11
CA ALA A 915 -25.91 -13.41 -26.88
C ALA A 915 -26.37 -12.59 -25.67
N THR A 916 -27.67 -12.19 -25.63
CA THR A 916 -28.24 -11.42 -24.52
C THR A 916 -28.08 -12.14 -23.19
N ILE A 917 -28.20 -13.47 -23.18
CA ILE A 917 -28.05 -14.27 -21.95
C ILE A 917 -26.58 -14.28 -21.49
N LEU A 918 -25.62 -14.40 -22.40
CA LEU A 918 -24.21 -14.33 -22.06
C LEU A 918 -23.84 -12.96 -21.49
N GLU A 919 -24.33 -11.87 -22.12
CA GLU A 919 -24.12 -10.50 -21.62
C GLU A 919 -24.73 -10.30 -20.22
N ASP A 920 -25.99 -10.68 -20.02
CA ASP A 920 -26.67 -10.53 -18.72
C ASP A 920 -26.11 -11.49 -17.66
N LEU A 921 -25.55 -12.65 -18.06
CA LEU A 921 -24.83 -13.56 -17.17
C LEU A 921 -23.53 -12.90 -16.70
N VAL A 922 -22.71 -12.37 -17.62
CA VAL A 922 -21.48 -11.66 -17.28
C VAL A 922 -21.78 -10.50 -16.33
N ALA A 923 -22.77 -9.67 -16.63
CA ALA A 923 -23.16 -8.57 -15.76
C ALA A 923 -23.59 -9.03 -14.36
N SER A 924 -24.32 -10.17 -14.27
CA SER A 924 -24.76 -10.74 -12.99
C SER A 924 -23.60 -11.33 -12.19
N LEU A 925 -22.68 -12.01 -12.88
CA LEU A 925 -21.46 -12.56 -12.28
C LEU A 925 -20.54 -11.44 -11.76
N THR A 926 -20.41 -10.35 -12.49
CA THR A 926 -19.63 -9.17 -12.08
C THR A 926 -20.12 -8.65 -10.72
N VAL A 927 -21.43 -8.44 -10.57
CA VAL A 927 -22.00 -8.01 -9.29
C VAL A 927 -21.71 -9.02 -8.17
N GLY A 928 -21.84 -10.32 -8.43
CA GLY A 928 -21.54 -11.36 -7.44
C GLY A 928 -20.05 -11.41 -7.07
N ILE A 929 -19.15 -11.23 -8.04
CA ILE A 929 -17.71 -11.13 -7.81
C ILE A 929 -17.41 -9.91 -6.95
N GLU A 930 -17.98 -8.76 -7.25
CA GLU A 930 -17.79 -7.54 -6.45
C GLU A 930 -18.24 -7.70 -5.00
N GLU A 931 -19.37 -8.34 -4.75
CA GLU A 931 -19.86 -8.58 -3.38
C GLU A 931 -18.94 -9.50 -2.58
N LEU A 932 -18.32 -10.49 -3.21
CA LEU A 932 -17.51 -11.53 -2.55
C LEU A 932 -16.01 -11.17 -2.49
N THR A 933 -15.51 -10.38 -3.41
CA THR A 933 -14.08 -10.04 -3.47
C THR A 933 -13.61 -9.29 -2.22
N ARG A 934 -12.46 -9.73 -1.68
CA ARG A 934 -11.74 -9.12 -0.55
C ARG A 934 -10.32 -8.77 -0.98
N THR A 935 -9.99 -7.50 -0.96
CA THR A 935 -8.74 -6.97 -1.49
C THR A 935 -7.63 -6.91 -0.44
N ILE A 936 -7.52 -7.83 0.44
CA ILE A 936 -6.58 -8.01 1.57
C ILE A 936 -5.73 -6.78 1.93
N ASP A 937 -4.85 -6.32 1.02
CA ASP A 937 -3.91 -5.22 1.27
C ASP A 937 -4.51 -3.82 1.03
N THR A 938 -5.75 -3.74 0.49
CA THR A 938 -6.44 -2.50 0.15
C THR A 938 -7.86 -2.48 0.71
N ILE A 939 -8.50 -1.31 0.75
CA ILE A 939 -9.91 -1.18 1.11
C ILE A 939 -10.73 -1.02 -0.17
N LYS A 940 -11.77 -1.83 -0.35
CA LYS A 940 -12.64 -1.87 -1.55
C LYS A 940 -13.28 -0.51 -1.89
N HIS A 941 -13.61 0.25 -0.88
CA HIS A 941 -14.15 1.59 -1.01
C HIS A 941 -13.35 2.52 -0.11
N GLN A 942 -12.16 2.90 -0.56
CA GLN A 942 -11.64 4.15 -0.04
C GLN A 942 -12.64 5.21 -0.51
N ALA A 943 -13.65 5.47 0.33
CA ALA A 943 -14.37 6.72 0.23
C ALA A 943 -13.32 7.78 -0.04
N LYS A 944 -13.53 8.64 -1.05
CA LYS A 944 -12.75 9.85 -1.20
C LYS A 944 -12.49 10.32 0.22
N THR A 945 -11.26 10.26 0.68
CA THR A 945 -10.90 10.89 1.93
C THR A 945 -11.09 12.37 1.64
N VAL A 946 -12.35 12.80 1.75
CA VAL A 946 -12.64 14.19 1.93
C VAL A 946 -11.91 14.48 3.21
N THR A 947 -10.77 15.14 3.10
CA THR A 947 -10.18 15.80 4.24
C THR A 947 -11.25 16.80 4.66
N VAL A 948 -12.14 16.35 5.52
CA VAL A 948 -13.06 17.26 6.20
C VAL A 948 -12.14 18.11 7.02
N GLY A 949 -11.85 19.29 6.48
CA GLY A 949 -11.08 20.28 7.23
C GLY A 949 -11.80 20.41 8.55
N ILE A 950 -11.15 19.98 9.63
CA ILE A 950 -11.70 20.18 10.97
C ILE A 950 -12.05 21.65 11.05
N SER A 951 -13.30 21.95 11.34
CA SER A 951 -13.77 23.32 11.53
C SER A 951 -12.81 24.06 12.45
N ARG A 952 -12.37 25.21 12.01
CA ARG A 952 -11.38 26.05 12.69
C ARG A 952 -11.84 26.44 14.09
#